data_c268fdb06f1327a3d1bceac92a5a0a11
#
_entry.id   c268fdb06f1327a3d1bceac92a5a0a11
#
_cell.length_a   1.000
_cell.length_b   1.000
_cell.length_c   1.000
_cell.angle_alpha   90.00
_cell.angle_beta   90.00
_cell.angle_gamma   90.00
#
_symmetry.space_group_name_H-M   'P 1'
#
loop_
_entity.id
_entity.type
_entity.pdbx_description
1 polymer ?
#
loop_
_entity_poly.entity_id
_entity_poly.type
_entity_poly.pdbx_seq_one_letter_code
_entity_poly.pdbx_strand_id
1 'polypeptide(L)'
;DTRSGDNQKLNIHIGSDSPEARPRLINVKDQITGIGISPKGKRALVEARGEIFTVPYEHGPIYNLTKSSGAHDKDPAWSPNGKKVAYLSDESGEYEIHIIDSKGKEKSVQLTDHENGYRHTLRWSPDGSKIAFTDQNLTLYFLDVASEKITPVDKAEYESVDVPIDEKPIYDFSWSPDSRYLAYSKMTEKQVFQIFIYSLEEDKARNVSQSLFYDFHPVFTRDGRHLLFVSNRTFNPTFGDFEWEMVYKDVAKIYSMTLQKDGKPFMPFRNDEATDNNENRQTDESQVKIDFEGISGRVEELPLPAGNYRYLSVNDQNLFYLNKEEGDFNRFEFREVPSMNLHAFNFESRSSHPVISSIHEYELSQDGSSIVYHQGESVGILPSSARESKGHSLDLSNLEMELEPRKEWQQIYQEAWRMERDYYYEPDMHGVDWDQMREKYAKLLPKATSREDVRYIIGELIGELNTSHTYVFGGDRKRRAESVNVGMLGADYTLDEKANRYRFEKILRHPAWARGVMAPLDRPGMNIREGEYLLAVNDESVTGEQNLYSYFQGLAGEQVRLLVNNEPTPEGAREITAEPLRSERSLRYINWVERNRQKVENLSDGKIGYIHFPDTYMGSATFFPKYFYSQLRKEGLIIDGRFNGGGLDPYIFLQRLNTKPLAYWTRRYSHDQTIPSTTVNAHMVCLTNKYAGSGGDMLPFEFRELGMGPVIGTRTWGGLVGVSQYIPLVDGGMLTAPDYRIYDQQGNWIIENEGVTPDIRVELNSLEMSNGKDAQLRKGIEMIREKLQNEPITWPGHKPFLEDPQAN
;
A
#
# COMPACT_ATOMS: atom_id res chain seq x y z
N ASP A 1 7.48 25.96 43.32
CA ASP A 1 8.07 27.28 43.38
C ASP A 1 9.56 27.21 42.98
N THR A 2 9.93 27.89 41.95
CA THR A 2 11.31 27.89 41.42
C THR A 2 12.32 28.65 42.32
N ARG A 3 11.87 29.37 43.33
CA ARG A 3 12.69 30.12 44.26
C ARG A 3 12.99 29.32 45.51
N SER A 4 12.00 28.64 46.07
CA SER A 4 12.14 27.85 47.31
C SER A 4 12.54 26.39 47.04
N GLY A 5 12.39 25.88 45.80
CA GLY A 5 12.54 24.49 45.50
C GLY A 5 11.36 23.61 45.95
N ASP A 6 10.36 24.20 46.60
CA ASP A 6 9.20 23.46 47.06
C ASP A 6 8.29 23.03 45.92
N ASN A 7 7.78 21.83 45.99
CA ASN A 7 6.79 21.32 45.04
C ASN A 7 5.49 20.95 45.78
N GLN A 8 4.38 21.23 45.15
CA GLN A 8 3.06 20.87 45.64
C GLN A 8 2.21 20.30 44.52
N LYS A 9 1.56 19.17 44.76
CA LYS A 9 0.58 18.61 43.85
C LYS A 9 -0.66 19.52 43.83
N LEU A 10 -0.98 20.09 42.70
CA LEU A 10 -2.19 20.85 42.47
C LEU A 10 -3.28 19.92 41.92
N ASN A 11 -4.44 19.92 42.58
CA ASN A 11 -5.65 19.30 42.07
C ASN A 11 -6.43 20.33 41.26
N ILE A 12 -6.31 20.24 39.94
CA ILE A 12 -7.03 21.13 39.03
C ILE A 12 -8.26 20.37 38.52
N HIS A 13 -9.43 20.90 38.76
CA HIS A 13 -10.68 20.42 38.21
C HIS A 13 -11.01 21.22 36.96
N ILE A 14 -11.02 20.54 35.82
CA ILE A 14 -11.44 21.11 34.54
C ILE A 14 -12.86 20.61 34.29
N GLY A 15 -13.84 21.53 34.33
CA GLY A 15 -15.19 21.23 33.89
C GLY A 15 -15.25 21.14 32.37
N SER A 16 -15.65 19.99 31.85
CA SER A 16 -15.90 19.80 30.44
C SER A 16 -17.21 19.06 30.23
N ASP A 17 -18.01 19.52 29.29
CA ASP A 17 -19.22 18.81 28.85
C ASP A 17 -18.90 17.53 28.06
N SER A 18 -17.65 17.33 27.61
CA SER A 18 -17.15 16.21 26.87
C SER A 18 -18.14 15.71 25.77
N PRO A 19 -18.54 16.57 24.84
CA PRO A 19 -19.63 16.26 23.90
C PRO A 19 -19.30 15.05 23.02
N GLU A 20 -18.03 14.82 22.69
CA GLU A 20 -17.58 13.69 21.89
C GLU A 20 -17.69 12.36 22.65
N ALA A 21 -17.66 12.37 23.98
CA ALA A 21 -17.77 11.21 24.85
C ALA A 21 -19.21 10.77 25.15
N ARG A 22 -20.22 11.48 24.60
CA ARG A 22 -21.62 11.16 24.83
C ARG A 22 -22.14 10.08 23.91
N PRO A 23 -22.91 9.10 24.40
CA PRO A 23 -23.61 8.16 23.57
C PRO A 23 -24.46 8.85 22.51
N ARG A 24 -24.48 8.32 21.31
CA ARG A 24 -25.25 8.84 20.17
C ARG A 24 -25.54 7.78 19.14
N LEU A 25 -26.65 7.94 18.43
CA LEU A 25 -26.95 7.15 17.24
C LEU A 25 -26.15 7.72 16.06
N ILE A 26 -25.47 6.85 15.32
CA ILE A 26 -24.72 7.21 14.10
C ILE A 26 -25.08 6.29 12.95
N ASN A 27 -25.03 6.81 11.73
CA ASN A 27 -25.08 5.99 10.52
C ASN A 27 -23.63 5.60 10.14
N VAL A 28 -23.42 4.31 9.83
CA VAL A 28 -22.09 3.73 9.58
C VAL A 28 -21.89 3.24 8.15
N LYS A 29 -22.76 3.64 7.22
CA LYS A 29 -22.69 3.20 5.81
C LYS A 29 -21.37 3.54 5.11
N ASP A 30 -20.66 4.59 5.55
CA ASP A 30 -19.40 5.04 4.97
C ASP A 30 -18.18 4.37 5.68
N GLN A 31 -18.43 3.37 6.55
CA GLN A 31 -17.42 2.67 7.34
C GLN A 31 -17.53 1.15 7.19
N ILE A 32 -17.95 0.70 6.02
CA ILE A 32 -18.08 -0.72 5.69
C ILE A 32 -16.68 -1.31 5.45
N THR A 33 -16.37 -2.40 6.15
CA THR A 33 -15.08 -3.09 6.09
C THR A 33 -15.17 -4.52 5.56
N GLY A 34 -16.37 -5.12 5.54
CA GLY A 34 -16.58 -6.48 5.03
C GLY A 34 -18.02 -6.72 4.65
N ILE A 35 -18.20 -7.68 3.74
CA ILE A 35 -19.52 -8.11 3.27
C ILE A 35 -19.65 -9.64 3.27
N GLY A 36 -20.89 -10.11 3.30
CA GLY A 36 -21.23 -11.52 3.13
C GLY A 36 -22.64 -11.67 2.60
N ILE A 37 -23.01 -12.90 2.21
CA ILE A 37 -24.33 -13.16 1.63
C ILE A 37 -25.04 -14.33 2.28
N SER A 38 -26.34 -14.19 2.50
CA SER A 38 -27.16 -15.30 2.98
C SER A 38 -27.21 -16.46 1.95
N PRO A 39 -27.37 -17.72 2.39
CA PRO A 39 -27.26 -18.89 1.51
C PRO A 39 -28.14 -18.87 0.26
N LYS A 40 -29.25 -18.12 0.29
CA LYS A 40 -30.19 -17.96 -0.82
C LYS A 40 -30.21 -16.56 -1.44
N GLY A 41 -29.17 -15.75 -1.16
CA GLY A 41 -29.00 -14.42 -1.76
C GLY A 41 -30.02 -13.35 -1.37
N LYS A 42 -30.77 -13.53 -0.28
CA LYS A 42 -31.90 -12.63 0.09
C LYS A 42 -31.49 -11.52 1.07
N ARG A 43 -30.34 -11.64 1.70
CA ARG A 43 -29.80 -10.63 2.62
C ARG A 43 -28.28 -10.59 2.48
N ALA A 44 -27.72 -9.40 2.62
CA ALA A 44 -26.28 -9.23 2.81
C ALA A 44 -25.94 -9.24 4.31
N LEU A 45 -24.75 -9.71 4.66
CA LEU A 45 -24.02 -9.29 5.86
C LEU A 45 -23.25 -8.02 5.50
N VAL A 46 -23.18 -7.12 6.46
CA VAL A 46 -22.35 -5.92 6.36
C VAL A 46 -21.63 -5.75 7.69
N GLU A 47 -20.33 -5.75 7.63
CA GLU A 47 -19.46 -5.36 8.74
C GLU A 47 -19.21 -3.85 8.64
N ALA A 48 -19.51 -3.11 9.68
CA ALA A 48 -19.30 -1.68 9.71
C ALA A 48 -19.02 -1.20 11.14
N ARG A 49 -17.92 -0.49 11.32
CA ARG A 49 -17.49 0.07 12.60
C ARG A 49 -17.59 -0.93 13.77
N GLY A 50 -17.08 -2.15 13.56
CA GLY A 50 -17.03 -3.18 14.59
C GLY A 50 -18.37 -3.78 14.98
N GLU A 51 -19.42 -3.59 14.19
CA GLU A 51 -20.69 -4.24 14.38
C GLU A 51 -21.14 -4.98 13.11
N ILE A 52 -21.92 -6.03 13.28
CA ILE A 52 -22.40 -6.89 12.19
C ILE A 52 -23.88 -6.64 11.94
N PHE A 53 -24.19 -6.34 10.69
CA PHE A 53 -25.56 -6.08 10.24
C PHE A 53 -26.02 -7.10 9.22
N THR A 54 -27.34 -7.34 9.15
CA THR A 54 -27.94 -7.96 7.98
C THR A 54 -28.87 -7.00 7.28
N VAL A 55 -28.67 -6.83 5.98
CA VAL A 55 -29.40 -5.90 5.11
C VAL A 55 -30.23 -6.69 4.12
N PRO A 56 -31.54 -6.43 3.97
CA PRO A 56 -32.39 -7.14 3.02
C PRO A 56 -32.09 -6.71 1.58
N TYR A 57 -32.29 -7.62 0.63
CA TYR A 57 -32.17 -7.32 -0.79
C TYR A 57 -33.23 -6.32 -1.26
N GLU A 58 -34.50 -6.55 -0.92
CA GLU A 58 -35.63 -5.67 -1.31
C GLU A 58 -36.51 -5.28 -0.14
N HIS A 59 -36.90 -6.23 0.70
CA HIS A 59 -37.93 -6.03 1.70
C HIS A 59 -37.50 -6.51 3.08
N GLY A 60 -37.82 -5.73 4.08
CA GLY A 60 -37.55 -6.04 5.49
C GLY A 60 -36.67 -5.04 6.18
N PRO A 61 -36.52 -5.14 7.50
CA PRO A 61 -35.66 -4.25 8.26
C PRO A 61 -34.17 -4.65 8.15
N ILE A 62 -33.30 -3.70 8.36
CA ILE A 62 -31.90 -3.94 8.72
C ILE A 62 -31.88 -4.45 10.16
N TYR A 63 -31.11 -5.50 10.42
CA TYR A 63 -30.84 -5.97 11.78
C TYR A 63 -29.38 -5.69 12.12
N ASN A 64 -29.16 -4.95 13.18
CA ASN A 64 -27.89 -4.93 13.87
C ASN A 64 -27.84 -6.16 14.77
N LEU A 65 -26.91 -7.07 14.52
CA LEU A 65 -26.84 -8.36 15.20
C LEU A 65 -26.14 -8.26 16.54
N THR A 66 -25.02 -7.54 16.61
CA THR A 66 -24.09 -7.59 17.75
C THR A 66 -24.33 -6.51 18.76
N LYS A 67 -24.52 -5.24 18.35
CA LYS A 67 -24.82 -4.10 19.23
C LYS A 67 -23.79 -3.91 20.33
N SER A 68 -22.54 -3.99 19.97
CA SER A 68 -21.38 -4.08 20.86
C SER A 68 -20.40 -2.92 20.69
N SER A 69 -20.82 -1.70 21.03
CA SER A 69 -19.98 -0.50 20.87
C SER A 69 -18.64 -0.54 21.65
N GLY A 70 -18.38 -1.56 22.43
CA GLY A 70 -17.14 -1.79 23.19
C GLY A 70 -16.33 -3.00 22.74
N ALA A 71 -16.70 -3.60 21.60
CA ALA A 71 -16.00 -4.71 20.99
C ALA A 71 -15.79 -4.44 19.49
N HIS A 72 -14.85 -5.14 18.89
CA HIS A 72 -14.62 -5.13 17.45
C HIS A 72 -15.08 -6.47 16.88
N ASP A 73 -16.31 -6.50 16.38
CA ASP A 73 -16.88 -7.66 15.72
C ASP A 73 -16.60 -7.59 14.22
N LYS A 74 -15.97 -8.63 13.66
CA LYS A 74 -15.48 -8.65 12.28
C LYS A 74 -15.54 -10.04 11.64
N ASP A 75 -15.20 -10.11 10.36
CA ASP A 75 -15.13 -11.35 9.56
C ASP A 75 -16.43 -12.20 9.63
N PRO A 76 -17.61 -11.63 9.39
CA PRO A 76 -18.85 -12.36 9.54
C PRO A 76 -19.06 -13.39 8.43
N ALA A 77 -19.48 -14.61 8.80
CA ALA A 77 -19.78 -15.68 7.87
C ALA A 77 -21.15 -16.32 8.14
N TRP A 78 -22.00 -16.40 7.13
CA TRP A 78 -23.32 -17.02 7.27
C TRP A 78 -23.22 -18.54 7.30
N SER A 79 -23.91 -19.17 8.27
CA SER A 79 -23.99 -20.64 8.29
C SER A 79 -24.74 -21.16 7.08
N PRO A 80 -24.41 -22.36 6.54
CA PRO A 80 -25.03 -22.91 5.33
C PRO A 80 -26.55 -23.06 5.39
N ASN A 81 -27.09 -23.27 6.58
CA ASN A 81 -28.53 -23.39 6.79
C ASN A 81 -29.26 -22.05 6.95
N GLY A 82 -28.53 -20.92 6.93
CA GLY A 82 -29.04 -19.56 7.03
C GLY A 82 -29.56 -19.13 8.40
N LYS A 83 -29.35 -19.94 9.44
CA LYS A 83 -29.93 -19.66 10.76
C LYS A 83 -29.00 -18.88 11.67
N LYS A 84 -27.70 -19.02 11.48
CA LYS A 84 -26.66 -18.41 12.32
C LYS A 84 -25.64 -17.63 11.50
N VAL A 85 -24.97 -16.72 12.15
CA VAL A 85 -23.80 -15.99 11.65
C VAL A 85 -22.66 -16.25 12.62
N ALA A 86 -21.53 -16.72 12.12
CA ALA A 86 -20.28 -16.74 12.86
C ALA A 86 -19.54 -15.42 12.65
N TYR A 87 -18.80 -14.95 13.61
CA TYR A 87 -17.98 -13.76 13.51
C TYR A 87 -16.86 -13.81 14.56
N LEU A 88 -15.83 -13.00 14.39
CA LEU A 88 -14.78 -12.79 15.37
C LEU A 88 -15.16 -11.60 16.24
N SER A 89 -14.97 -11.73 17.55
CA SER A 89 -15.21 -10.68 18.54
C SER A 89 -14.10 -10.64 19.57
N ASP A 90 -13.70 -9.43 19.95
CA ASP A 90 -12.75 -9.21 21.03
C ASP A 90 -13.42 -8.85 22.39
N GLU A 91 -14.72 -9.09 22.52
CA GLU A 91 -15.49 -8.78 23.74
C GLU A 91 -14.90 -9.43 25.00
N SER A 92 -14.29 -10.62 24.88
CA SER A 92 -13.62 -11.33 25.96
C SER A 92 -12.21 -10.79 26.31
N GLY A 93 -11.69 -9.88 25.51
CA GLY A 93 -10.32 -9.35 25.59
C GLY A 93 -9.38 -9.85 24.47
N GLU A 94 -9.68 -10.99 23.88
CA GLU A 94 -9.00 -11.57 22.71
C GLU A 94 -10.01 -11.87 21.62
N TYR A 95 -9.54 -11.98 20.35
CA TYR A 95 -10.42 -12.37 19.26
C TYR A 95 -10.83 -13.81 19.35
N GLU A 96 -12.11 -14.06 19.58
CA GLU A 96 -12.71 -15.38 19.65
C GLU A 96 -13.82 -15.56 18.62
N ILE A 97 -14.11 -16.81 18.26
CA ILE A 97 -15.20 -17.13 17.34
C ILE A 97 -16.50 -17.15 18.12
N HIS A 98 -17.41 -16.30 17.68
CA HIS A 98 -18.77 -16.20 18.20
C HIS A 98 -19.78 -16.65 17.17
N ILE A 99 -20.94 -17.13 17.62
CA ILE A 99 -22.11 -17.37 16.77
C ILE A 99 -23.34 -16.66 17.33
N ILE A 100 -24.16 -16.12 16.44
CA ILE A 100 -25.41 -15.45 16.78
C ILE A 100 -26.52 -15.90 15.83
N ASP A 101 -27.79 -15.80 16.23
CA ASP A 101 -28.90 -16.03 15.30
C ASP A 101 -28.97 -14.93 14.24
N SER A 102 -29.37 -15.30 13.03
CA SER A 102 -29.35 -14.39 11.87
C SER A 102 -30.29 -13.17 11.94
N LYS A 103 -31.01 -13.00 13.05
CA LYS A 103 -31.88 -11.86 13.31
C LYS A 103 -31.47 -11.09 14.58
N GLY A 104 -30.42 -11.50 15.27
CA GLY A 104 -29.92 -10.88 16.50
C GLY A 104 -30.93 -10.94 17.66
N LYS A 105 -31.76 -11.99 17.73
CA LYS A 105 -32.75 -12.13 18.79
C LYS A 105 -32.22 -12.87 20.02
N GLU A 106 -31.31 -13.78 19.80
CA GLU A 106 -30.63 -14.55 20.83
C GLU A 106 -29.31 -13.87 21.21
N LYS A 107 -28.82 -14.13 22.39
CA LYS A 107 -27.49 -13.69 22.77
C LYS A 107 -26.45 -14.44 21.96
N SER A 108 -25.38 -13.77 21.67
CA SER A 108 -24.18 -14.36 21.10
C SER A 108 -23.61 -15.44 21.99
N VAL A 109 -23.05 -16.48 21.39
CA VAL A 109 -22.36 -17.57 22.06
C VAL A 109 -20.93 -17.61 21.57
N GLN A 110 -19.99 -17.47 22.50
CA GLN A 110 -18.56 -17.68 22.25
C GLN A 110 -18.28 -19.16 22.10
N LEU A 111 -17.65 -19.58 21.02
CA LEU A 111 -17.31 -20.98 20.73
C LEU A 111 -15.87 -21.34 21.03
N THR A 112 -14.99 -20.34 21.14
CA THR A 112 -13.56 -20.56 21.37
C THR A 112 -13.10 -19.78 22.58
N ASP A 113 -12.12 -20.34 23.28
CA ASP A 113 -11.31 -19.71 24.32
C ASP A 113 -9.89 -20.23 24.06
N HIS A 114 -9.27 -19.65 23.05
CA HIS A 114 -7.99 -20.12 22.52
C HIS A 114 -6.88 -19.18 22.96
N GLU A 115 -5.64 -19.54 22.64
CA GLU A 115 -4.47 -18.73 22.94
C GLU A 115 -4.59 -17.29 22.43
N ASN A 116 -3.88 -16.36 23.03
CA ASN A 116 -3.82 -14.96 22.63
C ASN A 116 -3.53 -14.81 21.13
N GLY A 117 -4.09 -13.77 20.53
CA GLY A 117 -3.74 -13.37 19.17
C GLY A 117 -4.92 -13.13 18.24
N TYR A 118 -4.58 -12.77 17.03
CA TYR A 118 -5.53 -12.45 15.96
C TYR A 118 -6.00 -13.70 15.23
N ARG A 119 -7.28 -13.70 14.86
CA ARG A 119 -7.87 -14.68 13.95
C ARG A 119 -8.39 -13.94 12.72
N HIS A 120 -8.43 -14.66 11.60
CA HIS A 120 -8.81 -14.10 10.31
C HIS A 120 -9.66 -15.07 9.52
N THR A 121 -10.55 -14.55 8.70
CA THR A 121 -11.24 -15.26 7.62
C THR A 121 -11.99 -16.52 8.07
N LEU A 122 -13.24 -16.35 8.46
CA LEU A 122 -14.09 -17.48 8.82
C LEU A 122 -14.76 -18.10 7.59
N ARG A 123 -14.66 -19.42 7.42
CA ARG A 123 -15.38 -20.17 6.36
C ARG A 123 -16.02 -21.43 6.90
N TRP A 124 -17.34 -21.45 6.85
CA TRP A 124 -18.10 -22.65 7.18
C TRP A 124 -17.83 -23.78 6.20
N SER A 125 -17.77 -25.03 6.71
CA SER A 125 -17.90 -26.21 5.87
C SER A 125 -19.30 -26.29 5.25
N PRO A 126 -19.47 -26.84 4.04
CA PRO A 126 -20.77 -26.93 3.38
C PRO A 126 -21.87 -27.62 4.19
N ASP A 127 -21.51 -28.59 5.04
CA ASP A 127 -22.43 -29.28 5.95
C ASP A 127 -22.76 -28.49 7.24
N GLY A 128 -22.06 -27.38 7.48
CA GLY A 128 -22.24 -26.53 8.65
C GLY A 128 -21.71 -27.11 9.96
N SER A 129 -20.90 -28.17 9.92
CA SER A 129 -20.36 -28.81 11.12
C SER A 129 -19.04 -28.15 11.58
N LYS A 130 -18.33 -27.45 10.71
CA LYS A 130 -17.01 -26.88 10.99
C LYS A 130 -16.87 -25.45 10.49
N ILE A 131 -15.93 -24.71 11.09
CA ILE A 131 -15.51 -23.39 10.65
C ILE A 131 -13.98 -23.42 10.50
N ALA A 132 -13.47 -23.15 9.30
CA ALA A 132 -12.04 -22.95 9.08
C ALA A 132 -11.66 -21.49 9.28
N PHE A 133 -10.45 -21.24 9.81
CA PHE A 133 -9.91 -19.93 10.08
C PHE A 133 -8.38 -19.95 10.14
N THR A 134 -7.75 -18.80 10.05
CA THR A 134 -6.29 -18.63 10.22
C THR A 134 -5.98 -17.72 11.40
N ASP A 135 -4.73 -17.76 11.86
CA ASP A 135 -4.22 -16.88 12.92
C ASP A 135 -2.98 -16.08 12.48
N GLN A 136 -2.52 -15.16 13.33
CA GLN A 136 -1.30 -14.37 13.08
C GLN A 136 -0.02 -15.21 13.08
N ASN A 137 -0.07 -16.46 13.62
CA ASN A 137 1.06 -17.39 13.60
C ASN A 137 1.18 -18.17 12.29
N LEU A 138 0.45 -17.72 11.24
CA LEU A 138 0.42 -18.31 9.90
C LEU A 138 -0.11 -19.76 9.91
N THR A 139 -1.02 -20.09 10.81
CA THR A 139 -1.59 -21.42 10.94
C THR A 139 -3.05 -21.44 10.49
N LEU A 140 -3.38 -22.43 9.69
CA LEU A 140 -4.76 -22.76 9.32
C LEU A 140 -5.33 -23.77 10.32
N TYR A 141 -6.54 -23.51 10.79
CA TYR A 141 -7.28 -24.36 11.70
C TYR A 141 -8.66 -24.68 11.18
N PHE A 142 -9.32 -25.65 11.78
CA PHE A 142 -10.77 -25.73 11.80
C PHE A 142 -11.30 -25.97 13.21
N LEU A 143 -12.45 -25.37 13.48
CA LEU A 143 -13.27 -25.58 14.68
C LEU A 143 -14.39 -26.55 14.35
N ASP A 144 -14.55 -27.62 15.13
CA ASP A 144 -15.76 -28.44 15.12
C ASP A 144 -16.80 -27.76 16.01
N VAL A 145 -17.91 -27.33 15.42
CA VAL A 145 -18.91 -26.46 16.08
C VAL A 145 -19.66 -27.19 17.22
N ALA A 146 -19.81 -28.49 17.13
CA ALA A 146 -20.59 -29.26 18.11
C ALA A 146 -19.75 -29.62 19.36
N SER A 147 -18.48 -29.92 19.17
CA SER A 147 -17.56 -30.27 20.23
C SER A 147 -16.67 -29.10 20.71
N GLU A 148 -16.73 -27.97 20.02
CA GLU A 148 -15.88 -26.78 20.27
C GLU A 148 -14.37 -27.08 20.18
N LYS A 149 -14.02 -28.19 19.52
CA LYS A 149 -12.63 -28.61 19.36
C LYS A 149 -11.96 -27.89 18.19
N ILE A 150 -10.86 -27.21 18.46
CA ILE A 150 -9.98 -26.61 17.45
C ILE A 150 -8.93 -27.65 17.03
N THR A 151 -8.71 -27.79 15.74
CA THR A 151 -7.72 -28.70 15.15
C THR A 151 -6.84 -27.91 14.19
N PRO A 152 -5.49 -27.90 14.39
CA PRO A 152 -4.57 -27.31 13.43
C PRO A 152 -4.52 -28.16 12.15
N VAL A 153 -4.52 -27.50 11.01
CA VAL A 153 -4.45 -28.11 9.68
C VAL A 153 -3.03 -28.09 9.13
N ASP A 154 -2.45 -26.90 9.10
CA ASP A 154 -1.09 -26.68 8.61
C ASP A 154 -0.58 -25.31 9.06
N LYS A 155 0.75 -25.14 9.05
CA LYS A 155 1.43 -23.89 9.38
C LYS A 155 2.36 -23.48 8.24
N ALA A 156 2.33 -22.22 7.84
CA ALA A 156 3.33 -21.67 6.94
C ALA A 156 4.62 -21.34 7.70
N GLU A 157 5.76 -21.70 7.12
CA GLU A 157 7.09 -21.44 7.67
C GLU A 157 7.80 -20.29 6.93
N TYR A 158 7.26 -19.92 5.79
CA TYR A 158 7.84 -18.91 4.89
C TYR A 158 6.84 -17.81 4.63
N GLU A 159 7.34 -16.58 4.67
CA GLU A 159 6.62 -15.36 4.33
C GLU A 159 7.58 -14.48 3.52
N SER A 160 7.09 -13.64 2.64
CA SER A 160 7.90 -12.70 1.88
C SER A 160 7.50 -11.27 2.20
N VAL A 161 8.48 -10.42 2.45
CA VAL A 161 8.29 -8.98 2.62
C VAL A 161 7.90 -8.28 1.30
N ASP A 162 8.14 -8.94 0.17
CA ASP A 162 7.85 -8.42 -1.17
C ASP A 162 6.47 -8.84 -1.70
N VAL A 163 5.75 -9.69 -0.99
CA VAL A 163 4.39 -10.10 -1.36
C VAL A 163 3.40 -9.00 -0.94
N PRO A 164 2.45 -8.62 -1.79
CA PRO A 164 1.39 -7.69 -1.41
C PRO A 164 0.67 -8.13 -0.12
N ILE A 165 0.30 -7.17 0.71
CA ILE A 165 -0.31 -7.37 2.04
C ILE A 165 -1.60 -8.20 1.99
N ASP A 166 -2.30 -8.15 0.86
CA ASP A 166 -3.49 -8.95 0.60
C ASP A 166 -3.19 -10.44 0.29
N GLU A 167 -1.91 -10.83 0.21
CA GLU A 167 -1.49 -12.21 -0.05
C GLU A 167 -0.77 -12.80 1.18
N LYS A 168 -1.49 -12.97 2.29
CA LYS A 168 -0.95 -13.64 3.49
C LYS A 168 -0.67 -15.11 3.23
N PRO A 169 0.28 -15.75 3.96
CA PRO A 169 0.76 -17.09 3.66
C PRO A 169 -0.29 -18.21 3.60
N ILE A 170 -1.40 -18.10 4.31
CA ILE A 170 -2.55 -19.03 4.19
C ILE A 170 -3.83 -18.25 4.47
N TYR A 171 -4.44 -17.65 3.46
CA TYR A 171 -5.76 -17.02 3.64
C TYR A 171 -6.77 -17.41 2.57
N ASP A 172 -6.34 -18.05 1.50
CA ASP A 172 -7.13 -18.47 0.36
C ASP A 172 -7.47 -19.97 0.42
N PHE A 173 -8.25 -20.35 1.38
CA PHE A 173 -8.66 -21.74 1.56
C PHE A 173 -10.11 -21.98 1.19
N SER A 174 -10.42 -23.20 0.74
CA SER A 174 -11.76 -23.62 0.37
C SER A 174 -12.06 -25.05 0.83
N TRP A 175 -13.29 -25.30 1.25
CA TRP A 175 -13.81 -26.62 1.57
C TRP A 175 -14.19 -27.39 0.31
N SER A 176 -13.98 -28.72 0.35
CA SER A 176 -14.62 -29.60 -0.63
C SER A 176 -16.14 -29.65 -0.41
N PRO A 177 -16.93 -29.90 -1.46
CA PRO A 177 -18.40 -29.92 -1.38
C PRO A 177 -18.95 -30.90 -0.33
N ASP A 178 -18.23 -31.96 -0.04
CA ASP A 178 -18.57 -32.98 0.96
C ASP A 178 -17.98 -32.71 2.36
N SER A 179 -17.33 -31.56 2.57
CA SER A 179 -16.73 -31.11 3.84
C SER A 179 -15.61 -32.01 4.37
N ARG A 180 -14.98 -32.86 3.55
CA ARG A 180 -13.92 -33.80 3.95
C ARG A 180 -12.51 -33.33 3.68
N TYR A 181 -12.35 -32.30 2.84
CA TYR A 181 -11.05 -31.77 2.46
C TYR A 181 -11.04 -30.25 2.57
N LEU A 182 -9.85 -29.71 2.90
CA LEU A 182 -9.52 -28.29 2.77
C LEU A 182 -8.41 -28.13 1.72
N ALA A 183 -8.64 -27.34 0.69
CA ALA A 183 -7.63 -26.90 -0.24
C ALA A 183 -7.18 -25.48 0.12
N TYR A 184 -5.90 -25.20 0.08
CA TYR A 184 -5.31 -23.90 0.40
C TYR A 184 -3.99 -23.69 -0.32
N SER A 185 -3.56 -22.45 -0.45
CA SER A 185 -2.21 -22.14 -0.90
C SER A 185 -1.30 -21.83 0.28
N LYS A 186 -0.05 -22.19 0.16
CA LYS A 186 0.98 -21.95 1.17
C LYS A 186 2.33 -21.66 0.51
N MET A 187 3.04 -20.64 1.00
CA MET A 187 4.41 -20.38 0.56
C MET A 187 5.34 -21.50 1.06
N THR A 188 6.21 -21.94 0.16
CA THR A 188 7.17 -23.02 0.39
C THR A 188 8.60 -22.49 0.46
N GLU A 189 9.55 -23.38 0.81
CA GLU A 189 10.99 -23.08 0.77
C GLU A 189 11.50 -22.56 -0.58
N LYS A 190 10.75 -22.82 -1.66
CA LYS A 190 11.04 -22.32 -3.02
C LYS A 190 10.64 -20.85 -3.21
N GLN A 191 10.11 -20.18 -2.18
CA GLN A 191 9.58 -18.82 -2.24
C GLN A 191 8.45 -18.66 -3.28
N VAL A 192 7.66 -19.71 -3.47
CA VAL A 192 6.46 -19.70 -4.32
C VAL A 192 5.30 -20.31 -3.56
N PHE A 193 4.09 -19.79 -3.79
CA PHE A 193 2.88 -20.40 -3.30
C PHE A 193 2.58 -21.69 -4.05
N GLN A 194 2.22 -22.73 -3.32
CA GLN A 194 1.81 -24.02 -3.88
C GLN A 194 0.50 -24.47 -3.24
N ILE A 195 -0.30 -25.24 -3.98
CA ILE A 195 -1.59 -25.73 -3.51
C ILE A 195 -1.39 -27.00 -2.68
N PHE A 196 -2.00 -26.99 -1.54
CA PHE A 196 -2.09 -28.13 -0.62
C PHE A 196 -3.54 -28.57 -0.46
N ILE A 197 -3.75 -29.85 -0.19
CA ILE A 197 -5.04 -30.41 0.22
C ILE A 197 -4.83 -31.18 1.53
N TYR A 198 -5.59 -30.80 2.53
CA TYR A 198 -5.68 -31.51 3.80
C TYR A 198 -6.88 -32.45 3.78
N SER A 199 -6.66 -33.72 4.15
CA SER A 199 -7.71 -34.70 4.34
C SER A 199 -8.08 -34.80 5.81
N LEU A 200 -9.33 -34.53 6.16
CA LEU A 200 -9.80 -34.63 7.54
C LEU A 200 -9.80 -36.07 8.05
N GLU A 201 -10.05 -37.03 7.16
CA GLU A 201 -10.06 -38.46 7.52
C GLU A 201 -8.67 -39.00 7.82
N GLU A 202 -7.67 -38.56 7.05
CA GLU A 202 -6.29 -39.02 7.21
C GLU A 202 -5.45 -38.14 8.15
N ASP A 203 -6.00 -37.00 8.57
CA ASP A 203 -5.29 -35.97 9.34
C ASP A 203 -3.95 -35.59 8.70
N LYS A 204 -3.98 -35.27 7.41
CA LYS A 204 -2.77 -35.07 6.63
C LYS A 204 -2.91 -34.07 5.50
N ALA A 205 -2.00 -33.12 5.44
CA ALA A 205 -1.82 -32.20 4.31
C ALA A 205 -0.88 -32.79 3.24
N ARG A 206 -1.18 -32.54 1.97
CA ARG A 206 -0.34 -32.93 0.83
C ARG A 206 -0.22 -31.81 -0.17
N ASN A 207 1.01 -31.54 -0.60
CA ASN A 207 1.27 -30.64 -1.71
C ASN A 207 0.83 -31.29 -3.03
N VAL A 208 -0.16 -30.71 -3.70
CA VAL A 208 -0.76 -31.27 -4.93
C VAL A 208 -0.30 -30.57 -6.20
N SER A 209 0.14 -29.31 -6.13
CA SER A 209 0.62 -28.63 -7.35
C SER A 209 2.09 -28.92 -7.63
N GLN A 210 2.94 -28.99 -6.61
CA GLN A 210 4.38 -29.26 -6.71
C GLN A 210 5.09 -28.43 -7.80
N SER A 211 4.59 -27.23 -8.06
CA SER A 211 4.99 -26.39 -9.18
C SER A 211 6.25 -25.55 -8.87
N LEU A 212 6.77 -24.89 -9.90
CA LEU A 212 7.81 -23.86 -9.81
C LEU A 212 7.23 -22.45 -9.88
N PHE A 213 5.92 -22.34 -9.85
CA PHE A 213 5.16 -21.11 -10.07
C PHE A 213 4.28 -20.80 -8.86
N TYR A 214 3.79 -19.57 -8.79
CA TYR A 214 2.79 -19.18 -7.80
C TYR A 214 1.45 -19.80 -8.19
N ASP A 215 0.95 -20.75 -7.40
CA ASP A 215 -0.35 -21.38 -7.52
C ASP A 215 -1.19 -20.98 -6.29
N PHE A 216 -2.35 -20.35 -6.48
CA PHE A 216 -3.15 -19.77 -5.41
C PHE A 216 -4.64 -19.72 -5.75
N HIS A 217 -5.48 -19.33 -4.80
CA HIS A 217 -6.95 -19.29 -4.88
C HIS A 217 -7.59 -20.61 -5.33
N PRO A 218 -7.30 -21.73 -4.64
CA PRO A 218 -7.92 -23.00 -4.98
C PRO A 218 -9.42 -23.01 -4.63
N VAL A 219 -10.25 -23.54 -5.55
CA VAL A 219 -11.67 -23.77 -5.34
C VAL A 219 -12.11 -25.09 -5.95
N PHE A 220 -12.80 -25.92 -5.16
CA PHE A 220 -13.39 -27.16 -5.68
C PHE A 220 -14.58 -26.85 -6.59
N THR A 221 -14.73 -27.62 -7.67
CA THR A 221 -15.99 -27.64 -8.42
C THR A 221 -17.11 -28.25 -7.57
N ARG A 222 -18.35 -27.88 -7.82
CA ARG A 222 -19.48 -28.36 -7.01
C ARG A 222 -19.69 -29.86 -7.07
N ASP A 223 -19.32 -30.50 -8.19
CA ASP A 223 -19.34 -31.94 -8.36
C ASP A 223 -18.19 -32.66 -7.66
N GLY A 224 -17.25 -31.92 -7.08
CA GLY A 224 -16.08 -32.45 -6.34
C GLY A 224 -15.10 -33.24 -7.21
N ARG A 225 -15.11 -33.07 -8.52
CA ARG A 225 -14.23 -33.81 -9.45
C ARG A 225 -12.96 -33.06 -9.82
N HIS A 226 -12.98 -31.74 -9.67
CA HIS A 226 -11.88 -30.86 -10.06
C HIS A 226 -11.59 -29.82 -8.98
N LEU A 227 -10.36 -29.37 -8.96
CA LEU A 227 -9.91 -28.19 -8.24
C LEU A 227 -9.49 -27.15 -9.25
N LEU A 228 -10.09 -25.96 -9.22
CA LEU A 228 -9.70 -24.82 -10.02
C LEU A 228 -8.77 -23.92 -9.21
N PHE A 229 -7.77 -23.32 -9.83
CA PHE A 229 -6.84 -22.42 -9.17
C PHE A 229 -6.20 -21.46 -10.15
N VAL A 230 -5.65 -20.37 -9.64
CA VAL A 230 -4.87 -19.41 -10.42
C VAL A 230 -3.41 -19.81 -10.39
N SER A 231 -2.71 -19.64 -11.52
CA SER A 231 -1.26 -19.87 -11.59
C SER A 231 -0.54 -18.83 -12.43
N ASN A 232 0.56 -18.31 -11.91
CA ASN A 232 1.46 -17.39 -12.61
C ASN A 232 2.52 -18.15 -13.38
N ARG A 233 2.12 -18.90 -14.40
CA ARG A 233 3.05 -19.68 -15.25
C ARG A 233 3.10 -19.23 -16.71
N THR A 234 2.46 -18.08 -17.00
CA THR A 234 2.44 -17.50 -18.35
C THR A 234 3.35 -16.28 -18.37
N PHE A 235 4.51 -16.42 -18.99
CA PHE A 235 5.47 -15.33 -19.08
C PHE A 235 5.54 -14.81 -20.51
N ASN A 236 4.70 -13.84 -20.84
CA ASN A 236 4.69 -13.16 -22.13
C ASN A 236 5.51 -11.85 -22.00
N PRO A 237 6.81 -11.86 -22.40
CA PRO A 237 7.63 -10.68 -22.26
C PRO A 237 7.21 -9.60 -23.26
N THR A 238 7.14 -8.37 -22.78
CA THR A 238 7.08 -7.15 -23.60
C THR A 238 8.31 -6.30 -23.33
N PHE A 239 8.63 -5.37 -24.23
CA PHE A 239 9.70 -4.40 -24.00
C PHE A 239 9.12 -3.03 -23.75
N GLY A 240 9.70 -2.33 -22.78
CA GLY A 240 9.46 -0.91 -22.62
C GLY A 240 10.07 -0.13 -23.79
N ASP A 241 9.33 0.75 -24.42
CA ASP A 241 9.80 1.53 -25.58
C ASP A 241 11.01 2.43 -25.25
N PHE A 242 11.11 2.85 -24.01
CA PHE A 242 12.18 3.77 -23.58
C PHE A 242 13.45 3.04 -23.14
N GLU A 243 13.32 2.01 -22.32
CA GLU A 243 14.47 1.34 -21.68
C GLU A 243 14.90 0.05 -22.36
N TRP A 244 14.08 -0.51 -23.24
CA TRP A 244 14.29 -1.80 -23.86
C TRP A 244 14.45 -2.93 -22.85
N GLU A 245 13.77 -2.80 -21.69
CA GLU A 245 13.75 -3.84 -20.68
C GLU A 245 12.52 -4.70 -20.79
N MET A 246 12.70 -5.97 -20.44
CA MET A 246 11.58 -6.90 -20.43
C MET A 246 10.65 -6.59 -19.27
N VAL A 247 9.36 -6.54 -19.59
CA VAL A 247 8.28 -6.43 -18.62
C VAL A 247 7.36 -7.62 -18.85
N TYR A 248 6.93 -8.24 -17.75
CA TYR A 248 5.99 -9.35 -17.77
C TYR A 248 4.64 -8.85 -17.29
N LYS A 249 3.63 -8.94 -18.14
CA LYS A 249 2.25 -8.53 -17.87
C LYS A 249 1.33 -9.72 -18.02
N ASP A 250 0.19 -9.69 -17.33
CA ASP A 250 -0.84 -10.71 -17.45
C ASP A 250 -0.24 -12.11 -17.33
N VAL A 251 0.47 -12.37 -16.23
CA VAL A 251 1.24 -13.62 -16.06
C VAL A 251 0.39 -14.78 -15.57
N ALA A 252 -0.83 -14.51 -15.08
CA ALA A 252 -1.70 -15.52 -14.51
C ALA A 252 -2.68 -16.09 -15.54
N LYS A 253 -2.99 -17.37 -15.37
CA LYS A 253 -4.13 -18.07 -15.98
C LYS A 253 -4.83 -18.91 -14.92
N ILE A 254 -6.02 -19.37 -15.25
CA ILE A 254 -6.80 -20.28 -14.41
C ILE A 254 -6.61 -21.69 -14.94
N TYR A 255 -6.36 -22.62 -14.04
CA TYR A 255 -6.11 -24.04 -14.30
C TYR A 255 -7.13 -24.90 -13.57
N SER A 256 -7.37 -26.07 -14.12
CA SER A 256 -8.12 -27.15 -13.49
C SER A 256 -7.20 -28.33 -13.19
N MET A 257 -7.36 -28.91 -12.03
CA MET A 257 -6.69 -30.16 -11.61
C MET A 257 -7.76 -31.24 -11.47
N THR A 258 -7.63 -32.31 -12.26
CA THR A 258 -8.51 -33.46 -12.17
C THR A 258 -8.15 -34.30 -10.95
N LEU A 259 -9.07 -34.50 -10.01
CA LEU A 259 -8.77 -35.09 -8.69
C LEU A 259 -8.59 -36.62 -8.77
N GLN A 260 -9.30 -37.31 -9.65
CA GLN A 260 -9.21 -38.77 -9.80
C GLN A 260 -8.29 -39.15 -10.98
N LYS A 261 -7.61 -40.28 -10.85
CA LYS A 261 -6.66 -40.74 -11.86
C LYS A 261 -7.32 -41.07 -13.21
N ASP A 262 -8.53 -41.60 -13.17
CA ASP A 262 -9.37 -41.94 -14.31
C ASP A 262 -10.49 -40.91 -14.55
N GLY A 263 -10.40 -39.76 -13.91
CA GLY A 263 -11.32 -38.65 -14.05
C GLY A 263 -11.31 -38.05 -15.46
N LYS A 264 -12.47 -37.58 -15.92
CA LYS A 264 -12.55 -36.86 -17.20
C LYS A 264 -11.96 -35.47 -17.05
N PRO A 265 -11.31 -34.93 -18.10
CA PRO A 265 -10.84 -33.54 -18.14
C PRO A 265 -12.00 -32.57 -17.83
N PHE A 266 -11.66 -31.43 -17.20
CA PHE A 266 -12.66 -30.39 -16.90
C PHE A 266 -13.30 -29.82 -18.18
N MET A 267 -12.49 -29.65 -19.24
CA MET A 267 -12.92 -29.16 -20.55
C MET A 267 -12.69 -30.23 -21.64
N PRO A 268 -13.50 -31.32 -21.68
CA PRO A 268 -13.29 -32.39 -22.67
C PRO A 268 -13.45 -31.85 -24.09
N PHE A 269 -12.82 -32.48 -25.05
CA PHE A 269 -12.99 -32.12 -26.43
C PHE A 269 -14.46 -32.24 -26.86
N ARG A 270 -14.92 -31.27 -27.64
CA ARG A 270 -16.26 -31.31 -28.22
C ARG A 270 -16.24 -32.24 -29.41
N ASN A 271 -17.28 -33.07 -29.51
CA ASN A 271 -17.53 -33.93 -30.65
C ASN A 271 -19.00 -33.77 -31.07
N ASP A 272 -19.21 -33.41 -32.34
CA ASP A 272 -20.56 -33.24 -32.90
C ASP A 272 -21.17 -34.55 -33.33
N GLU A 273 -20.46 -35.70 -33.20
CA GLU A 273 -21.04 -37.03 -33.41
C GLU A 273 -22.13 -37.30 -32.36
N ALA A 274 -23.28 -37.70 -32.83
CA ALA A 274 -24.38 -38.09 -31.96
C ALA A 274 -23.98 -39.34 -31.16
N THR A 275 -23.68 -39.15 -29.92
CA THR A 275 -23.53 -40.27 -28.96
C THR A 275 -24.85 -40.49 -28.26
N ASP A 276 -25.33 -41.75 -28.26
CA ASP A 276 -26.53 -42.17 -27.51
C ASP A 276 -26.38 -42.08 -25.97
N ASN A 277 -25.49 -41.30 -25.50
CA ASN A 277 -25.22 -41.11 -24.07
C ASN A 277 -26.10 -40.00 -23.51
N ASN A 278 -27.39 -40.29 -23.29
CA ASN A 278 -28.16 -39.73 -22.20
C ASN A 278 -27.54 -40.20 -20.85
N GLU A 279 -26.28 -39.92 -20.59
CA GLU A 279 -25.78 -39.91 -19.22
C GLU A 279 -26.45 -38.70 -18.55
N ASN A 280 -27.63 -38.93 -17.98
CA ASN A 280 -28.18 -38.07 -16.94
C ASN A 280 -27.00 -37.68 -16.04
N ARG A 281 -26.73 -36.39 -15.96
CA ARG A 281 -25.99 -35.81 -14.84
C ARG A 281 -26.85 -35.99 -13.57
N GLN A 282 -27.02 -37.22 -13.12
CA GLN A 282 -27.35 -37.47 -11.76
C GLN A 282 -26.13 -36.97 -10.97
N THR A 283 -26.29 -35.85 -10.32
CA THR A 283 -25.52 -35.48 -9.16
C THR A 283 -25.77 -36.54 -8.09
N ASP A 284 -25.03 -37.63 -8.23
CA ASP A 284 -24.81 -38.51 -7.10
C ASP A 284 -24.08 -37.62 -6.09
N GLU A 285 -24.69 -37.35 -4.95
CA GLU A 285 -24.08 -36.65 -3.81
C GLU A 285 -22.94 -37.50 -3.23
N SER A 286 -22.09 -38.04 -4.10
CA SER A 286 -21.07 -38.98 -3.74
C SER A 286 -19.79 -38.25 -3.29
N GLN A 287 -19.23 -38.77 -2.25
CA GLN A 287 -18.02 -38.37 -1.58
C GLN A 287 -16.91 -37.96 -2.58
N VAL A 288 -16.28 -36.81 -2.37
CA VAL A 288 -15.10 -36.38 -3.13
C VAL A 288 -14.01 -37.45 -2.98
N LYS A 289 -13.44 -37.89 -4.11
CA LYS A 289 -12.34 -38.86 -4.14
C LYS A 289 -11.13 -38.22 -4.76
N ILE A 290 -10.00 -38.32 -4.09
CA ILE A 290 -8.74 -37.72 -4.54
C ILE A 290 -7.68 -38.80 -4.62
N ASP A 291 -7.17 -39.02 -5.82
CA ASP A 291 -6.00 -39.86 -6.05
C ASP A 291 -4.75 -38.98 -6.03
N PHE A 292 -4.04 -38.91 -4.93
CA PHE A 292 -2.90 -38.02 -4.74
C PHE A 292 -1.70 -38.41 -5.60
N GLU A 293 -1.51 -39.69 -5.93
CA GLU A 293 -0.41 -40.13 -6.76
C GLU A 293 -0.52 -39.54 -8.18
N GLY A 294 0.53 -38.80 -8.60
CA GLY A 294 0.59 -38.18 -9.91
C GLY A 294 -0.40 -37.04 -10.16
N ILE A 295 -1.02 -36.48 -9.12
CA ILE A 295 -2.05 -35.43 -9.24
C ILE A 295 -1.52 -34.16 -9.88
N SER A 296 -0.26 -33.77 -9.62
CA SER A 296 0.37 -32.60 -10.23
C SER A 296 0.51 -32.69 -11.77
N GLY A 297 0.41 -33.88 -12.34
CA GLY A 297 0.41 -34.08 -13.79
C GLY A 297 -0.99 -34.02 -14.43
N ARG A 298 -2.06 -33.87 -13.62
CA ARG A 298 -3.46 -33.82 -14.12
C ARG A 298 -4.01 -32.40 -14.14
N VAL A 299 -3.18 -31.46 -14.58
CA VAL A 299 -3.50 -30.02 -14.61
C VAL A 299 -3.71 -29.59 -16.06
N GLU A 300 -4.78 -28.89 -16.32
CA GLU A 300 -5.16 -28.35 -17.62
C GLU A 300 -5.46 -26.85 -17.53
N GLU A 301 -5.08 -26.11 -18.55
CA GLU A 301 -5.35 -24.68 -18.67
C GLU A 301 -6.80 -24.44 -19.13
N LEU A 302 -7.50 -23.51 -18.51
CA LEU A 302 -8.79 -23.04 -19.00
C LEU A 302 -8.58 -22.14 -20.23
N PRO A 303 -9.52 -22.15 -21.19
CA PRO A 303 -9.43 -21.32 -22.41
C PRO A 303 -9.75 -19.85 -22.13
N LEU A 304 -8.98 -19.25 -21.24
CA LEU A 304 -9.02 -17.84 -20.88
C LEU A 304 -7.71 -17.16 -21.33
N PRO A 305 -7.74 -15.89 -21.72
CA PRO A 305 -6.50 -15.13 -21.92
C PRO A 305 -5.66 -15.09 -20.63
N ALA A 306 -4.41 -14.73 -20.74
CA ALA A 306 -3.63 -14.38 -19.57
C ALA A 306 -4.16 -13.07 -18.95
N GLY A 307 -4.06 -12.92 -17.63
CA GLY A 307 -4.60 -11.77 -16.88
C GLY A 307 -4.08 -11.73 -15.45
N ASN A 308 -4.68 -10.91 -14.63
CA ASN A 308 -4.35 -10.76 -13.19
C ASN A 308 -5.54 -11.25 -12.34
N TYR A 309 -5.76 -12.55 -12.36
CA TYR A 309 -6.92 -13.22 -11.77
C TYR A 309 -6.78 -13.38 -10.25
N ARG A 310 -7.91 -13.17 -9.54
CA ARG A 310 -8.02 -13.28 -8.07
C ARG A 310 -9.39 -13.81 -7.67
N TYR A 311 -9.48 -14.35 -6.45
CA TYR A 311 -10.73 -14.68 -5.75
C TYR A 311 -11.71 -15.51 -6.56
N LEU A 312 -11.38 -16.79 -6.76
CA LEU A 312 -12.22 -17.72 -7.52
C LEU A 312 -13.44 -18.18 -6.71
N SER A 313 -14.61 -18.26 -7.36
CA SER A 313 -15.76 -18.97 -6.83
C SER A 313 -16.54 -19.66 -7.96
N VAL A 314 -17.28 -20.71 -7.65
CA VAL A 314 -17.95 -21.52 -8.68
C VAL A 314 -19.41 -21.81 -8.32
N ASN A 315 -20.26 -21.86 -9.35
CA ASN A 315 -21.54 -22.53 -9.30
C ASN A 315 -21.58 -23.64 -10.37
N ASP A 316 -22.75 -24.26 -10.59
CA ASP A 316 -22.85 -25.37 -11.53
C ASP A 316 -22.61 -24.99 -13.00
N GLN A 317 -22.67 -23.69 -13.33
CA GLN A 317 -22.58 -23.19 -14.69
C GLN A 317 -21.37 -22.33 -14.96
N ASN A 318 -20.86 -21.64 -13.94
CA ASN A 318 -19.85 -20.60 -14.12
C ASN A 318 -18.75 -20.67 -13.07
N LEU A 319 -17.56 -20.30 -13.49
CA LEU A 319 -16.48 -19.84 -12.65
C LEU A 319 -16.51 -18.30 -12.60
N PHE A 320 -16.58 -17.74 -11.41
CA PHE A 320 -16.45 -16.30 -11.15
C PHE A 320 -15.04 -15.97 -10.71
N TYR A 321 -14.53 -14.83 -11.15
CA TYR A 321 -13.20 -14.36 -10.78
C TYR A 321 -13.10 -12.84 -10.89
N LEU A 322 -12.31 -12.26 -10.04
CA LEU A 322 -11.89 -10.87 -10.19
C LEU A 322 -10.68 -10.79 -11.13
N ASN A 323 -10.68 -9.81 -12.01
CA ASN A 323 -9.53 -9.46 -12.83
C ASN A 323 -9.10 -8.04 -12.52
N LYS A 324 -7.89 -7.90 -12.01
CA LYS A 324 -7.24 -6.61 -11.73
C LYS A 324 -6.57 -6.10 -13.00
N GLU A 325 -6.76 -4.84 -13.33
CA GLU A 325 -5.96 -4.21 -14.37
C GLU A 325 -4.50 -4.14 -13.94
N GLU A 326 -3.57 -4.05 -14.90
CA GLU A 326 -2.17 -3.82 -14.60
C GLU A 326 -2.06 -2.61 -13.68
N GLY A 327 -1.51 -2.85 -12.50
CA GLY A 327 -1.30 -1.82 -11.51
C GLY A 327 -0.22 -0.85 -11.97
N ASP A 328 -0.37 0.39 -11.59
CA ASP A 328 0.76 1.29 -11.53
C ASP A 328 1.74 0.84 -10.42
N PHE A 329 2.77 1.62 -10.22
CA PHE A 329 3.77 1.35 -9.18
C PHE A 329 3.20 1.44 -7.75
N ASN A 330 1.95 1.89 -7.57
CA ASN A 330 1.28 2.10 -6.29
C ASN A 330 0.70 0.83 -5.65
N ARG A 331 1.01 -0.34 -6.15
CA ARG A 331 0.52 -1.60 -5.57
C ARG A 331 0.88 -1.80 -4.08
N PHE A 332 1.86 -1.05 -3.58
CA PHE A 332 2.26 -1.00 -2.17
C PHE A 332 1.62 0.16 -1.40
N GLU A 333 0.75 0.96 -2.01
CA GLU A 333 -0.01 1.94 -1.24
C GLU A 333 -1.17 1.27 -0.54
N PHE A 334 -0.99 1.10 0.75
CA PHE A 334 -1.91 0.47 1.71
C PHE A 334 -3.21 1.24 1.95
N ARG A 335 -3.46 2.30 1.19
CA ARG A 335 -4.54 3.24 1.45
C ARG A 335 -5.75 3.08 0.55
N GLU A 336 -5.58 2.41 -0.57
CA GLU A 336 -6.66 2.20 -1.52
C GLU A 336 -6.76 0.71 -1.88
N VAL A 337 -7.85 0.09 -1.50
CA VAL A 337 -8.19 -1.24 -2.01
C VAL A 337 -8.41 -1.09 -3.51
N PRO A 338 -7.61 -1.77 -4.36
CA PRO A 338 -7.76 -1.65 -5.79
C PRO A 338 -9.13 -2.14 -6.23
N SER A 339 -9.80 -1.37 -7.07
CA SER A 339 -11.03 -1.84 -7.71
C SER A 339 -10.70 -2.85 -8.81
N MET A 340 -11.49 -3.92 -8.89
CA MET A 340 -11.33 -5.00 -9.84
C MET A 340 -12.63 -5.24 -10.63
N ASN A 341 -12.52 -5.96 -11.73
CA ASN A 341 -13.67 -6.30 -12.55
C ASN A 341 -14.07 -7.76 -12.32
N LEU A 342 -15.33 -8.00 -11.95
CA LEU A 342 -15.87 -9.34 -11.81
C LEU A 342 -16.30 -9.89 -13.17
N HIS A 343 -15.81 -11.07 -13.50
CA HIS A 343 -16.13 -11.83 -14.69
C HIS A 343 -16.74 -13.18 -14.35
N ALA A 344 -17.48 -13.73 -15.28
CA ALA A 344 -17.96 -15.09 -15.23
C ALA A 344 -17.53 -15.85 -16.48
N PHE A 345 -16.85 -16.99 -16.29
CA PHE A 345 -16.55 -17.94 -17.36
C PHE A 345 -17.60 -19.05 -17.35
N ASN A 346 -18.35 -19.16 -18.42
CA ASN A 346 -19.40 -20.17 -18.53
C ASN A 346 -18.85 -21.50 -19.04
N PHE A 347 -19.11 -22.59 -18.34
CA PHE A 347 -18.55 -23.92 -18.63
C PHE A 347 -19.08 -24.52 -19.94
N GLU A 348 -20.34 -24.24 -20.26
CA GLU A 348 -20.95 -24.75 -21.49
C GLU A 348 -20.48 -24.00 -22.73
N SER A 349 -20.59 -22.68 -22.74
CA SER A 349 -20.14 -21.85 -23.88
C SER A 349 -18.63 -21.74 -23.98
N ARG A 350 -17.89 -22.01 -22.90
CA ARG A 350 -16.42 -21.83 -22.77
C ARG A 350 -15.98 -20.42 -23.10
N SER A 351 -16.79 -19.46 -22.68
CA SER A 351 -16.53 -18.03 -22.89
C SER A 351 -16.72 -17.25 -21.62
N SER A 352 -15.93 -16.21 -21.48
CA SER A 352 -16.03 -15.27 -20.36
C SER A 352 -16.84 -14.04 -20.75
N HIS A 353 -17.55 -13.46 -19.77
CA HIS A 353 -18.22 -12.17 -19.91
C HIS A 353 -18.08 -11.35 -18.62
N PRO A 354 -18.07 -10.03 -18.72
CA PRO A 354 -18.08 -9.16 -17.54
C PRO A 354 -19.43 -9.27 -16.81
N VAL A 355 -19.38 -9.25 -15.48
CA VAL A 355 -20.55 -9.23 -14.59
C VAL A 355 -20.78 -7.84 -14.06
N ILE A 356 -19.78 -7.26 -13.40
CA ILE A 356 -19.78 -5.89 -12.87
C ILE A 356 -18.35 -5.39 -12.75
N SER A 357 -18.15 -4.09 -12.95
CA SER A 357 -16.82 -3.47 -12.92
C SER A 357 -16.59 -2.64 -11.67
N SER A 358 -15.31 -2.39 -11.36
CA SER A 358 -14.86 -1.48 -10.29
C SER A 358 -15.42 -1.81 -8.91
N ILE A 359 -15.33 -3.09 -8.52
CA ILE A 359 -15.71 -3.57 -7.20
C ILE A 359 -14.45 -3.87 -6.36
N HIS A 360 -14.58 -3.84 -5.05
CA HIS A 360 -13.50 -4.20 -4.13
C HIS A 360 -13.49 -5.68 -3.82
N GLU A 361 -14.69 -6.24 -3.58
CA GLU A 361 -14.86 -7.64 -3.20
C GLU A 361 -16.24 -8.15 -3.63
N TYR A 362 -16.39 -9.47 -3.63
CA TYR A 362 -17.67 -10.13 -3.86
C TYR A 362 -17.75 -11.47 -3.11
N GLU A 363 -18.95 -11.93 -2.88
CA GLU A 363 -19.22 -13.28 -2.39
C GLU A 363 -20.40 -13.91 -3.12
N LEU A 364 -20.27 -15.19 -3.48
CA LEU A 364 -21.31 -15.99 -4.12
C LEU A 364 -22.17 -16.67 -3.06
N SER A 365 -23.49 -16.60 -3.17
CA SER A 365 -24.41 -17.33 -2.29
C SER A 365 -24.15 -18.84 -2.37
N GLN A 366 -24.42 -19.56 -1.28
CA GLN A 366 -24.16 -21.00 -1.23
C GLN A 366 -24.95 -21.77 -2.28
N ASP A 367 -26.19 -21.36 -2.59
CA ASP A 367 -26.96 -21.95 -3.67
C ASP A 367 -26.49 -21.57 -5.07
N GLY A 368 -25.50 -20.66 -5.16
CA GLY A 368 -24.89 -20.17 -6.39
C GLY A 368 -25.79 -19.27 -7.23
N SER A 369 -26.91 -18.81 -6.69
CA SER A 369 -27.91 -18.03 -7.45
C SER A 369 -27.64 -16.53 -7.47
N SER A 370 -26.92 -15.99 -6.49
CA SER A 370 -26.77 -14.57 -6.25
C SER A 370 -25.34 -14.22 -5.82
N ILE A 371 -24.95 -12.98 -6.09
CA ILE A 371 -23.64 -12.41 -5.75
C ILE A 371 -23.89 -11.13 -4.96
N VAL A 372 -23.27 -11.00 -3.78
CA VAL A 372 -23.10 -9.71 -3.12
C VAL A 372 -21.78 -9.09 -3.59
N TYR A 373 -21.73 -7.79 -3.70
CA TYR A 373 -20.53 -7.04 -4.09
C TYR A 373 -20.43 -5.72 -3.33
N HIS A 374 -19.18 -5.25 -3.15
CA HIS A 374 -18.87 -3.96 -2.57
C HIS A 374 -18.23 -3.05 -3.64
N GLN A 375 -18.82 -1.87 -3.89
CA GLN A 375 -18.41 -0.93 -4.91
C GLN A 375 -18.39 0.49 -4.35
N GLY A 376 -17.21 1.05 -4.12
CA GLY A 376 -17.08 2.35 -3.46
C GLY A 376 -17.71 2.32 -2.07
N GLU A 377 -18.71 3.18 -1.83
CA GLU A 377 -19.47 3.22 -0.58
C GLU A 377 -20.77 2.39 -0.64
N SER A 378 -20.98 1.62 -1.71
CA SER A 378 -22.23 0.90 -1.96
C SER A 378 -22.04 -0.61 -1.84
N VAL A 379 -22.99 -1.28 -1.21
CA VAL A 379 -23.12 -2.74 -1.23
C VAL A 379 -24.35 -3.10 -2.06
N GLY A 380 -24.23 -4.12 -2.90
CA GLY A 380 -25.33 -4.56 -3.73
C GLY A 380 -25.43 -6.08 -3.86
N ILE A 381 -26.57 -6.56 -4.31
CA ILE A 381 -26.80 -7.96 -4.66
C ILE A 381 -27.28 -8.04 -6.10
N LEU A 382 -26.76 -9.00 -6.86
CA LEU A 382 -27.17 -9.27 -8.23
C LEU A 382 -27.32 -10.80 -8.47
N PRO A 383 -28.10 -11.21 -9.46
CA PRO A 383 -28.16 -12.62 -9.88
C PRO A 383 -26.80 -13.08 -10.42
N SER A 384 -26.40 -14.30 -10.13
CA SER A 384 -25.15 -14.89 -10.67
C SER A 384 -25.17 -15.04 -12.20
N SER A 385 -26.31 -14.92 -12.84
CA SER A 385 -26.49 -14.88 -14.29
C SER A 385 -26.35 -13.47 -14.92
N ALA A 386 -26.08 -12.43 -14.10
CA ALA A 386 -25.97 -11.05 -14.58
C ALA A 386 -24.82 -10.88 -15.59
N ARG A 387 -25.04 -9.97 -16.55
CA ARG A 387 -24.04 -9.59 -17.56
C ARG A 387 -24.01 -8.09 -17.69
N GLU A 388 -22.80 -7.51 -17.65
CA GLU A 388 -22.57 -6.06 -17.76
C GLU A 388 -23.51 -5.25 -16.86
N SER A 389 -23.70 -5.72 -15.63
CA SER A 389 -24.64 -5.12 -14.70
C SER A 389 -24.13 -3.77 -14.22
N LYS A 390 -25.03 -2.81 -14.09
CA LYS A 390 -24.76 -1.55 -13.39
C LYS A 390 -24.84 -1.68 -11.86
N GLY A 391 -25.17 -2.89 -11.39
CA GLY A 391 -25.41 -3.15 -9.99
C GLY A 391 -26.83 -2.77 -9.53
N HIS A 392 -27.20 -3.28 -8.37
CA HIS A 392 -28.38 -2.87 -7.62
C HIS A 392 -27.97 -2.68 -6.17
N SER A 393 -27.82 -1.42 -5.79
CA SER A 393 -27.36 -1.06 -4.44
C SER A 393 -28.47 -1.31 -3.41
N LEU A 394 -28.08 -1.82 -2.26
CA LEU A 394 -28.96 -1.98 -1.10
C LEU A 394 -29.23 -0.60 -0.47
N ASP A 395 -30.39 -0.48 0.18
CA ASP A 395 -30.69 0.72 0.97
C ASP A 395 -29.98 0.64 2.33
N LEU A 396 -28.92 1.45 2.48
CA LEU A 396 -28.11 1.58 3.68
C LEU A 396 -28.47 2.85 4.49
N SER A 397 -29.54 3.54 4.16
CA SER A 397 -29.92 4.80 4.81
C SER A 397 -30.16 4.65 6.32
N ASN A 398 -30.59 3.46 6.76
CA ASN A 398 -30.82 3.11 8.15
C ASN A 398 -29.79 2.12 8.71
N LEU A 399 -28.57 2.12 8.18
CA LEU A 399 -27.47 1.35 8.75
C LEU A 399 -26.92 2.11 9.96
N GLU A 400 -27.59 1.95 11.09
CA GLU A 400 -27.36 2.75 12.30
C GLU A 400 -26.95 1.89 13.48
N MET A 401 -26.04 2.43 14.31
CA MET A 401 -25.63 1.86 15.58
C MET A 401 -25.67 2.90 16.70
N GLU A 402 -25.83 2.44 17.93
CA GLU A 402 -25.62 3.25 19.11
C GLU A 402 -24.13 3.26 19.46
N LEU A 403 -23.48 4.41 19.26
CA LEU A 403 -22.09 4.61 19.63
C LEU A 403 -21.99 5.03 21.09
N GLU A 404 -21.29 4.24 21.89
CA GLU A 404 -20.83 4.57 23.25
C GLU A 404 -19.33 4.89 23.25
N PRO A 405 -18.92 6.14 22.98
CA PRO A 405 -17.53 6.47 22.69
C PRO A 405 -16.53 6.01 23.75
N ARG A 406 -16.87 6.07 25.03
CA ARG A 406 -15.95 5.65 26.09
C ARG A 406 -15.65 4.16 26.07
N LYS A 407 -16.60 3.32 25.67
CA LYS A 407 -16.40 1.89 25.52
C LYS A 407 -15.57 1.61 24.25
N GLU A 408 -15.90 2.26 23.15
CA GLU A 408 -15.15 2.16 21.91
C GLU A 408 -13.70 2.64 22.10
N TRP A 409 -13.46 3.75 22.78
CA TRP A 409 -12.11 4.23 23.06
C TRP A 409 -11.30 3.27 23.93
N GLN A 410 -11.96 2.54 24.81
CA GLN A 410 -11.31 1.49 25.60
C GLN A 410 -10.93 0.30 24.71
N GLN A 411 -11.83 -0.12 23.82
CA GLN A 411 -11.56 -1.17 22.85
C GLN A 411 -10.40 -0.75 21.92
N ILE A 412 -10.44 0.44 21.32
CA ILE A 412 -9.38 0.98 20.46
C ILE A 412 -8.01 0.96 21.15
N TYR A 413 -7.97 1.32 22.42
CA TYR A 413 -6.73 1.29 23.19
C TYR A 413 -6.23 -0.15 23.43
N GLN A 414 -7.12 -1.07 23.79
CA GLN A 414 -6.77 -2.49 23.95
C GLN A 414 -6.32 -3.12 22.63
N GLU A 415 -7.01 -2.79 21.56
CA GLU A 415 -6.63 -3.21 20.20
C GLU A 415 -5.21 -2.76 19.85
N ALA A 416 -4.90 -1.47 20.07
CA ALA A 416 -3.58 -0.92 19.82
C ALA A 416 -2.48 -1.65 20.64
N TRP A 417 -2.76 -1.98 21.89
CA TRP A 417 -1.84 -2.74 22.71
C TRP A 417 -1.64 -4.17 22.19
N ARG A 418 -2.74 -4.88 21.81
CA ARG A 418 -2.68 -6.23 21.25
C ARG A 418 -1.94 -6.29 19.92
N MET A 419 -2.15 -5.30 19.05
CA MET A 419 -1.48 -5.26 17.76
C MET A 419 0.04 -5.24 17.91
N GLU A 420 0.56 -4.41 18.79
CA GLU A 420 2.00 -4.40 19.06
C GLU A 420 2.44 -5.73 19.71
N ARG A 421 1.71 -6.24 20.70
CA ARG A 421 2.03 -7.53 21.33
C ARG A 421 2.18 -8.66 20.31
N ASP A 422 1.30 -8.72 19.32
CA ASP A 422 1.14 -9.88 18.45
C ASP A 422 1.91 -9.76 17.12
N TYR A 423 2.22 -8.54 16.69
CA TYR A 423 2.86 -8.29 15.40
C TYR A 423 4.24 -7.63 15.51
N TYR A 424 4.59 -7.08 16.65
CA TYR A 424 5.90 -6.45 16.81
C TYR A 424 7.03 -7.47 16.60
N TYR A 425 8.04 -7.12 15.80
CA TYR A 425 9.10 -8.04 15.36
C TYR A 425 9.94 -8.65 16.49
N GLU A 426 9.97 -8.02 17.66
CA GLU A 426 10.72 -8.51 18.83
C GLU A 426 9.75 -8.96 19.92
N PRO A 427 9.58 -10.29 20.11
CA PRO A 427 8.54 -10.81 21.03
C PRO A 427 8.70 -10.39 22.49
N ASP A 428 9.92 -10.04 22.94
CA ASP A 428 10.16 -9.54 24.30
C ASP A 428 9.99 -8.03 24.43
N MET A 429 9.49 -7.35 23.37
CA MET A 429 9.24 -5.91 23.34
C MET A 429 10.47 -5.07 23.70
N HIS A 430 11.68 -5.51 23.33
CA HIS A 430 12.96 -4.91 23.73
C HIS A 430 13.15 -4.87 25.26
N GLY A 431 12.59 -5.83 25.99
CA GLY A 431 12.64 -5.90 27.44
C GLY A 431 11.70 -4.95 28.16
N VAL A 432 10.79 -4.31 27.45
CA VAL A 432 9.72 -3.47 28.03
C VAL A 432 8.62 -4.38 28.59
N ASP A 433 8.26 -4.21 29.86
CA ASP A 433 7.07 -4.85 30.43
C ASP A 433 5.81 -4.27 29.80
N TRP A 434 5.37 -4.90 28.69
CA TRP A 434 4.30 -4.40 27.84
C TRP A 434 2.93 -4.41 28.55
N ASP A 435 2.69 -5.39 29.43
CA ASP A 435 1.49 -5.41 30.29
C ASP A 435 1.49 -4.23 31.28
N GLN A 436 2.62 -3.95 31.92
CA GLN A 436 2.75 -2.80 32.81
C GLN A 436 2.51 -1.48 32.05
N MET A 437 2.97 -1.36 30.80
CA MET A 437 2.73 -0.18 29.99
C MET A 437 1.25 -0.05 29.64
N ARG A 438 0.56 -1.14 29.32
CA ARG A 438 -0.91 -1.13 29.15
C ARG A 438 -1.61 -0.56 30.39
N GLU A 439 -1.30 -1.08 31.57
CA GLU A 439 -1.90 -0.60 32.81
C GLU A 439 -1.55 0.86 33.15
N LYS A 440 -0.32 1.27 32.86
CA LYS A 440 0.16 2.64 33.08
C LYS A 440 -0.68 3.64 32.33
N TYR A 441 -0.85 3.44 31.03
CA TYR A 441 -1.53 4.39 30.15
C TYR A 441 -3.06 4.25 30.17
N ALA A 442 -3.60 3.06 30.43
CA ALA A 442 -5.05 2.85 30.62
C ALA A 442 -5.66 3.78 31.70
N LYS A 443 -4.88 4.13 32.73
CA LYS A 443 -5.31 5.08 33.80
C LYS A 443 -5.65 6.48 33.27
N LEU A 444 -5.23 6.82 32.07
CA LEU A 444 -5.54 8.10 31.42
C LEU A 444 -6.86 8.08 30.66
N LEU A 445 -7.31 6.93 30.16
CA LEU A 445 -8.51 6.79 29.35
C LEU A 445 -9.79 7.38 29.98
N PRO A 446 -10.06 7.18 31.29
CA PRO A 446 -11.24 7.80 31.92
C PRO A 446 -11.25 9.32 31.85
N LYS A 447 -10.08 9.95 31.63
CA LYS A 447 -9.91 11.40 31.51
C LYS A 447 -10.00 11.91 30.08
N ALA A 448 -9.95 11.01 29.10
CA ALA A 448 -10.10 11.37 27.70
C ALA A 448 -11.48 12.02 27.45
N THR A 449 -11.51 13.11 26.75
CA THR A 449 -12.70 13.87 26.40
C THR A 449 -13.00 13.84 24.91
N SER A 450 -12.03 13.37 24.10
CA SER A 450 -12.09 13.30 22.67
C SER A 450 -11.33 12.08 22.13
N ARG A 451 -11.58 11.69 20.89
CA ARG A 451 -10.82 10.65 20.20
C ARG A 451 -9.34 11.05 20.00
N GLU A 452 -9.07 12.34 19.92
CA GLU A 452 -7.71 12.87 19.83
C GLU A 452 -6.90 12.60 21.12
N ASP A 453 -7.55 12.71 22.29
CA ASP A 453 -6.91 12.35 23.56
C ASP A 453 -6.51 10.85 23.58
N VAL A 454 -7.37 9.99 23.03
CA VAL A 454 -7.09 8.54 22.94
C VAL A 454 -5.92 8.29 22.00
N ARG A 455 -5.86 8.98 20.86
CA ARG A 455 -4.73 8.90 19.93
C ARG A 455 -3.43 9.32 20.60
N TYR A 456 -3.46 10.39 21.39
CA TYR A 456 -2.30 10.83 22.16
C TYR A 456 -1.86 9.77 23.17
N ILE A 457 -2.81 9.17 23.90
CA ILE A 457 -2.51 8.11 24.89
C ILE A 457 -1.90 6.89 24.22
N ILE A 458 -2.42 6.47 23.06
CA ILE A 458 -1.83 5.38 22.27
C ILE A 458 -0.42 5.76 21.78
N GLY A 459 -0.23 6.98 21.31
CA GLY A 459 1.09 7.47 20.91
C GLY A 459 2.12 7.40 22.03
N GLU A 460 1.74 7.75 23.27
CA GLU A 460 2.60 7.60 24.44
C GLU A 460 2.88 6.12 24.77
N LEU A 461 1.88 5.24 24.62
CA LEU A 461 2.05 3.81 24.82
C LEU A 461 3.06 3.21 23.84
N ILE A 462 2.86 3.38 22.53
CA ILE A 462 3.74 2.81 21.51
C ILE A 462 5.13 3.46 21.51
N GLY A 463 5.23 4.70 22.01
CA GLY A 463 6.51 5.39 22.19
C GLY A 463 7.45 4.72 23.19
N GLU A 464 6.95 3.88 24.11
CA GLU A 464 7.77 3.11 25.07
C GLU A 464 8.63 2.04 24.38
N LEU A 465 8.24 1.61 23.16
CA LEU A 465 9.01 0.66 22.36
C LEU A 465 10.31 1.26 21.79
N ASN A 466 10.40 2.59 21.76
CA ASN A 466 11.55 3.33 21.21
C ASN A 466 11.98 2.83 19.82
N THR A 467 10.99 2.58 18.97
CA THR A 467 11.18 2.02 17.63
C THR A 467 10.53 2.93 16.59
N SER A 468 11.16 3.07 15.44
CA SER A 468 10.57 3.79 14.33
C SER A 468 9.35 3.07 13.74
N HIS A 469 8.62 3.75 12.86
CA HIS A 469 7.46 3.19 12.14
C HIS A 469 6.30 2.69 13.03
N THR A 470 6.31 2.99 14.33
CA THR A 470 5.15 2.87 15.21
C THR A 470 4.31 4.14 15.11
N TYR A 471 3.20 4.09 14.41
CA TYR A 471 2.35 5.25 14.17
C TYR A 471 0.89 4.97 14.55
N VAL A 472 0.19 5.99 15.03
CA VAL A 472 -1.27 5.99 15.18
C VAL A 472 -1.85 7.21 14.48
N PHE A 473 -2.77 7.00 13.56
CA PHE A 473 -3.39 8.07 12.78
C PHE A 473 -4.83 7.72 12.35
N GLY A 474 -5.53 8.69 11.79
CA GLY A 474 -6.93 8.49 11.36
C GLY A 474 -7.92 8.49 12.53
N GLY A 475 -9.00 7.74 12.35
CA GLY A 475 -10.12 7.66 13.29
C GLY A 475 -11.03 8.89 13.26
N ASP A 476 -12.01 8.90 14.16
CA ASP A 476 -12.93 10.04 14.29
C ASP A 476 -12.16 11.34 14.52
N ARG A 477 -12.41 12.33 13.69
CA ARG A 477 -11.75 13.63 13.78
C ARG A 477 -12.77 14.71 14.12
N LYS A 478 -12.37 15.59 15.02
CA LYS A 478 -13.10 16.83 15.25
C LYS A 478 -13.28 17.57 13.92
N ARG A 479 -14.50 18.00 13.62
CA ARG A 479 -14.77 18.84 12.44
C ARG A 479 -13.79 20.01 12.46
N ARG A 480 -12.88 20.06 11.51
CA ARG A 480 -11.97 21.21 11.37
C ARG A 480 -12.80 22.43 11.01
N ALA A 481 -12.44 23.59 11.58
CA ALA A 481 -12.96 24.85 11.09
C ALA A 481 -12.70 24.95 9.57
N GLU A 482 -13.61 25.60 8.84
CA GLU A 482 -13.41 25.85 7.42
C GLU A 482 -12.07 26.57 7.21
N SER A 483 -11.20 25.96 6.41
CA SER A 483 -9.91 26.57 6.09
C SER A 483 -10.08 27.49 4.90
N VAL A 484 -9.69 28.74 5.04
CA VAL A 484 -9.58 29.66 3.92
C VAL A 484 -8.27 29.35 3.18
N ASN A 485 -8.37 28.99 1.92
CA ASN A 485 -7.19 28.82 1.09
C ASN A 485 -6.57 30.18 0.77
N VAL A 486 -5.24 30.21 0.61
CA VAL A 486 -4.51 31.43 0.21
C VAL A 486 -3.79 31.13 -1.08
N GLY A 487 -4.00 31.96 -2.09
CA GLY A 487 -3.36 31.83 -3.37
C GLY A 487 -1.86 32.19 -3.31
N MET A 488 -1.02 31.34 -3.94
CA MET A 488 0.42 31.50 -4.00
C MET A 488 0.86 31.70 -5.46
N LEU A 489 1.64 32.75 -5.74
CA LEU A 489 2.07 33.07 -7.12
C LEU A 489 3.37 32.38 -7.55
N GLY A 490 4.04 31.66 -6.67
CA GLY A 490 5.34 31.10 -6.97
C GLY A 490 6.46 32.14 -6.95
N ALA A 491 6.46 33.00 -5.96
CA ALA A 491 7.45 34.05 -5.82
C ALA A 491 7.82 34.37 -4.36
N ASP A 492 9.00 34.92 -4.16
CA ASP A 492 9.41 35.58 -2.95
C ASP A 492 9.27 37.10 -3.12
N TYR A 493 8.98 37.80 -2.02
CA TYR A 493 8.69 39.22 -2.07
C TYR A 493 9.51 39.99 -1.06
N THR A 494 9.87 41.23 -1.41
CA THR A 494 10.43 42.20 -0.49
C THR A 494 9.59 43.47 -0.43
N LEU A 495 9.45 44.06 0.76
CA LEU A 495 8.74 45.31 0.93
C LEU A 495 9.72 46.49 0.73
N ASP A 496 9.44 47.33 -0.27
CA ASP A 496 10.06 48.63 -0.37
C ASP A 496 9.36 49.59 0.61
N GLU A 497 9.97 49.81 1.78
CA GLU A 497 9.39 50.63 2.82
C GLU A 497 9.17 52.08 2.42
N LYS A 498 10.03 52.61 1.53
CA LYS A 498 9.92 54.02 1.04
C LYS A 498 8.74 54.18 0.12
N ALA A 499 8.55 53.21 -0.78
CA ALA A 499 7.44 53.23 -1.73
C ALA A 499 6.15 52.65 -1.13
N ASN A 500 6.25 51.98 0.02
CA ASN A 500 5.17 51.20 0.67
C ASN A 500 4.53 50.21 -0.31
N ARG A 501 5.38 49.47 -1.08
CA ARG A 501 4.95 48.51 -2.11
C ARG A 501 5.76 47.24 -2.08
N TYR A 502 5.15 46.11 -2.41
CA TYR A 502 5.87 44.83 -2.56
C TYR A 502 6.50 44.69 -3.95
N ARG A 503 7.74 44.13 -3.96
CA ARG A 503 8.47 43.75 -5.16
C ARG A 503 8.58 42.24 -5.27
N PHE A 504 8.60 41.73 -6.49
CA PHE A 504 9.04 40.36 -6.71
C PHE A 504 10.54 40.26 -6.47
N GLU A 505 10.96 39.67 -5.36
CA GLU A 505 12.37 39.46 -5.07
C GLU A 505 12.94 38.33 -5.90
N LYS A 506 12.14 37.24 -6.02
CA LYS A 506 12.48 36.06 -6.80
C LYS A 506 11.24 35.44 -7.38
N ILE A 507 11.33 35.01 -8.63
CA ILE A 507 10.29 34.28 -9.33
C ILE A 507 10.71 32.82 -9.47
N LEU A 508 9.91 31.91 -8.92
CA LEU A 508 10.16 30.48 -9.03
C LEU A 508 9.85 30.02 -10.45
N ARG A 509 10.76 29.24 -11.00
CA ARG A 509 10.62 28.63 -12.33
C ARG A 509 10.51 27.13 -12.20
N HIS A 510 9.89 26.49 -13.15
CA HIS A 510 9.80 25.04 -13.18
C HIS A 510 10.32 24.51 -14.52
N PRO A 511 10.93 23.34 -14.56
CA PRO A 511 11.29 22.72 -15.82
C PRO A 511 10.03 22.23 -16.54
N ALA A 512 10.01 22.37 -17.86
CA ALA A 512 8.83 22.05 -18.69
C ALA A 512 8.34 20.60 -18.58
N TRP A 513 9.19 19.69 -18.09
CA TRP A 513 8.86 18.30 -17.88
C TRP A 513 8.15 18.00 -16.53
N ALA A 514 8.12 18.95 -15.61
CA ALA A 514 7.51 18.75 -14.29
C ALA A 514 5.99 18.84 -14.37
N ARG A 515 5.35 17.76 -14.79
CA ARG A 515 3.89 17.67 -14.87
C ARG A 515 3.25 17.88 -13.50
N GLY A 516 2.13 18.62 -13.46
CA GLY A 516 1.39 18.90 -12.23
C GLY A 516 2.03 19.97 -11.33
N VAL A 517 3.23 20.47 -11.69
CA VAL A 517 3.87 21.60 -11.02
C VAL A 517 3.82 22.78 -11.95
N MET A 518 3.09 23.81 -11.54
CA MET A 518 3.02 25.06 -12.30
C MET A 518 3.72 26.18 -11.56
N ALA A 519 4.41 27.07 -12.31
CA ALA A 519 4.85 28.36 -11.83
C ALA A 519 3.92 29.42 -12.40
N PRO A 520 2.99 30.00 -11.64
CA PRO A 520 1.97 30.92 -12.14
C PRO A 520 2.52 32.09 -12.94
N LEU A 521 3.70 32.57 -12.53
CA LEU A 521 4.37 33.74 -13.15
C LEU A 521 5.39 33.38 -14.24
N ASP A 522 5.69 32.08 -14.45
CA ASP A 522 6.68 31.60 -15.45
C ASP A 522 6.01 31.01 -16.69
N ARG A 523 4.80 31.45 -17.03
CA ARG A 523 4.09 31.03 -18.23
C ARG A 523 4.50 31.93 -19.43
N PRO A 524 4.52 31.39 -20.65
CA PRO A 524 4.72 32.19 -21.84
C PRO A 524 3.74 33.38 -21.89
N GLY A 525 4.27 34.57 -22.13
CA GLY A 525 3.45 35.79 -22.20
C GLY A 525 3.34 36.60 -20.91
N MET A 526 3.68 36.03 -19.76
CA MET A 526 3.63 36.74 -18.47
C MET A 526 4.65 37.89 -18.39
N ASN A 527 5.87 37.63 -18.87
CA ASN A 527 6.98 38.61 -18.95
C ASN A 527 7.23 39.39 -17.65
N ILE A 528 7.00 38.78 -16.49
CA ILE A 528 7.31 39.40 -15.20
C ILE A 528 8.78 39.22 -14.88
N ARG A 529 9.38 40.24 -14.27
CA ARG A 529 10.80 40.26 -13.88
C ARG A 529 10.95 40.46 -12.38
N GLU A 530 12.00 39.89 -11.84
CA GLU A 530 12.44 40.18 -10.48
C GLU A 530 12.76 41.69 -10.38
N GLY A 531 12.34 42.32 -9.29
CA GLY A 531 12.45 43.76 -9.05
C GLY A 531 11.21 44.54 -9.40
N GLU A 532 10.28 44.03 -10.22
CA GLU A 532 9.00 44.68 -10.50
C GLU A 532 8.10 44.74 -9.27
N TYR A 533 7.26 45.75 -9.17
CA TYR A 533 6.28 45.92 -8.13
C TYR A 533 4.97 45.23 -8.46
N LEU A 534 4.35 44.62 -7.45
CA LEU A 534 2.97 44.20 -7.48
C LEU A 534 2.11 45.34 -6.92
N LEU A 535 1.36 46.03 -7.79
CA LEU A 535 0.64 47.22 -7.45
C LEU A 535 -0.83 46.97 -7.05
N ALA A 536 -1.47 45.96 -7.63
CA ALA A 536 -2.85 45.60 -7.34
C ALA A 536 -3.12 44.11 -7.62
N VAL A 537 -4.12 43.56 -6.94
CA VAL A 537 -4.73 42.24 -7.13
C VAL A 537 -6.23 42.44 -7.26
N ASN A 538 -6.82 42.06 -8.42
CA ASN A 538 -8.25 42.22 -8.70
C ASN A 538 -8.79 43.65 -8.40
N ASP A 539 -8.06 44.66 -8.84
CA ASP A 539 -8.34 46.08 -8.63
C ASP A 539 -8.11 46.59 -7.19
N GLU A 540 -7.77 45.74 -6.24
CA GLU A 540 -7.39 46.13 -4.88
C GLU A 540 -5.92 46.55 -4.83
N SER A 541 -5.64 47.80 -4.39
CA SER A 541 -4.27 48.32 -4.33
C SER A 541 -3.45 47.62 -3.24
N VAL A 542 -2.33 47.00 -3.64
CA VAL A 542 -1.42 46.30 -2.75
C VAL A 542 -0.46 47.31 -2.11
N THR A 543 -0.45 47.34 -0.75
CA THR A 543 0.44 48.21 0.04
C THR A 543 1.11 47.43 1.14
N GLY A 544 2.19 47.98 1.71
CA GLY A 544 2.87 47.41 2.89
C GLY A 544 2.08 47.55 4.20
N GLU A 545 0.89 48.17 4.20
CA GLU A 545 0.04 48.28 5.39
C GLU A 545 -0.63 46.95 5.76
N GLN A 546 -0.78 46.07 4.78
CA GLN A 546 -1.34 44.75 4.97
C GLN A 546 -0.34 43.67 4.58
N ASN A 547 -0.51 42.48 5.16
CA ASN A 547 0.23 41.30 4.73
C ASN A 547 -0.16 40.97 3.29
N LEU A 548 0.85 40.80 2.41
CA LEU A 548 0.64 40.50 1.01
C LEU A 548 -0.34 39.36 0.77
N TYR A 549 -0.26 38.29 1.55
CA TYR A 549 -1.08 37.10 1.37
C TYR A 549 -2.55 37.30 1.73
N SER A 550 -2.91 38.41 2.43
CA SER A 550 -4.32 38.76 2.68
C SER A 550 -5.07 39.09 1.38
N TYR A 551 -4.39 39.63 0.38
CA TYR A 551 -4.97 39.95 -0.94
C TYR A 551 -5.28 38.70 -1.77
N PHE A 552 -4.80 37.52 -1.35
CA PHE A 552 -4.97 36.26 -2.06
C PHE A 552 -5.87 35.25 -1.31
N GLN A 553 -6.55 35.68 -0.25
CA GLN A 553 -7.48 34.80 0.48
C GLN A 553 -8.64 34.35 -0.42
N GLY A 554 -8.89 33.04 -0.44
CA GLY A 554 -9.93 32.43 -1.26
C GLY A 554 -9.59 32.32 -2.76
N LEU A 555 -8.43 32.80 -3.19
CA LEU A 555 -8.09 32.90 -4.60
C LEU A 555 -7.19 31.78 -5.15
N ALA A 556 -6.90 30.74 -4.39
CA ALA A 556 -6.11 29.61 -4.87
C ALA A 556 -6.88 28.78 -5.91
N GLY A 557 -6.36 28.68 -7.13
CA GLY A 557 -6.99 28.02 -8.27
C GLY A 557 -7.97 28.92 -9.05
N GLU A 558 -8.11 30.19 -8.66
CA GLU A 558 -8.93 31.17 -9.36
C GLU A 558 -8.07 32.06 -10.24
N GLN A 559 -8.64 32.56 -11.32
CA GLN A 559 -7.94 33.55 -12.15
C GLN A 559 -7.94 34.93 -11.46
N VAL A 560 -6.75 35.50 -11.29
CA VAL A 560 -6.58 36.81 -10.67
C VAL A 560 -5.91 37.77 -11.67
N ARG A 561 -6.31 39.02 -11.63
CA ARG A 561 -5.66 40.12 -12.37
C ARG A 561 -4.60 40.76 -11.46
N LEU A 562 -3.40 40.86 -11.97
CA LEU A 562 -2.27 41.48 -11.28
C LEU A 562 -1.85 42.73 -12.05
N LEU A 563 -1.77 43.85 -11.36
CA LEU A 563 -1.17 45.06 -11.92
C LEU A 563 0.29 45.14 -11.52
N VAL A 564 1.20 45.15 -12.51
CA VAL A 564 2.65 45.09 -12.25
C VAL A 564 3.37 46.23 -13.02
N ASN A 565 4.46 46.75 -12.43
CA ASN A 565 5.25 47.80 -13.03
C ASN A 565 6.70 47.79 -12.55
N ASN A 566 7.62 48.38 -13.31
CA ASN A 566 8.97 48.62 -12.84
C ASN A 566 9.06 49.74 -11.79
N GLU A 567 8.08 50.68 -11.83
CA GLU A 567 7.99 51.80 -10.90
C GLU A 567 6.82 51.57 -9.89
N PRO A 568 6.87 52.13 -8.67
CA PRO A 568 5.86 51.94 -7.67
C PRO A 568 4.54 52.71 -7.92
N THR A 569 4.24 53.03 -9.15
CA THR A 569 3.11 53.83 -9.59
C THR A 569 2.29 53.12 -10.66
N PRO A 570 0.97 53.39 -10.77
CA PRO A 570 0.13 52.82 -11.82
C PRO A 570 0.43 53.33 -13.26
N GLU A 571 1.08 54.49 -13.39
CA GLU A 571 1.44 55.00 -14.71
C GLU A 571 2.41 54.10 -15.42
N GLY A 572 2.03 53.61 -16.60
CA GLY A 572 2.82 52.63 -17.37
C GLY A 572 2.77 51.19 -16.88
N ALA A 573 1.96 50.92 -15.88
CA ALA A 573 1.74 49.55 -15.40
C ALA A 573 1.04 48.69 -16.46
N ARG A 574 1.27 47.40 -16.40
CA ARG A 574 0.58 46.41 -17.23
C ARG A 574 -0.23 45.43 -16.36
N GLU A 575 -1.37 45.04 -16.90
CA GLU A 575 -2.20 44.00 -16.31
C GLU A 575 -1.81 42.63 -16.87
N ILE A 576 -1.77 41.65 -15.99
CA ILE A 576 -1.56 40.26 -16.35
C ILE A 576 -2.57 39.39 -15.58
N THR A 577 -2.93 38.25 -16.15
CA THR A 577 -3.79 37.27 -15.50
C THR A 577 -2.97 36.07 -15.05
N ALA A 578 -3.06 35.71 -13.80
CA ALA A 578 -2.41 34.55 -13.21
C ALA A 578 -3.41 33.65 -12.48
N GLU A 579 -3.04 32.38 -12.25
CA GLU A 579 -3.81 31.44 -11.45
C GLU A 579 -2.94 31.00 -10.26
N PRO A 580 -3.18 31.54 -9.06
CA PRO A 580 -2.41 31.22 -7.87
C PRO A 580 -2.58 29.77 -7.45
N LEU A 581 -1.50 29.17 -6.96
CA LEU A 581 -1.47 27.79 -6.44
C LEU A 581 -2.04 27.72 -5.02
N ARG A 582 -2.55 26.56 -4.63
CA ARG A 582 -2.88 26.24 -3.24
C ARG A 582 -1.66 26.02 -2.36
N SER A 583 -0.55 25.61 -2.98
CA SER A 583 0.72 25.36 -2.29
C SER A 583 1.87 25.49 -3.27
N GLU A 584 2.95 26.12 -2.83
CA GLU A 584 4.20 26.24 -3.60
C GLU A 584 5.21 25.13 -3.25
N ARG A 585 4.88 24.20 -2.37
CA ARG A 585 5.84 23.22 -1.85
C ARG A 585 6.54 22.45 -2.98
N SER A 586 5.79 21.86 -3.89
CA SER A 586 6.35 21.09 -5.01
C SER A 586 7.14 21.98 -5.97
N LEU A 587 6.69 23.21 -6.24
CA LEU A 587 7.40 24.17 -7.08
C LEU A 587 8.75 24.59 -6.46
N ARG A 588 8.75 24.92 -5.18
CA ARG A 588 9.97 25.27 -4.43
C ARG A 588 10.95 24.12 -4.39
N TYR A 589 10.46 22.90 -4.18
CA TYR A 589 11.26 21.69 -4.15
C TYR A 589 11.93 21.42 -5.52
N ILE A 590 11.19 21.40 -6.60
CA ILE A 590 11.74 21.22 -7.95
C ILE A 590 12.73 22.33 -8.31
N ASN A 591 12.43 23.58 -7.94
CA ASN A 591 13.34 24.70 -8.15
C ASN A 591 14.67 24.50 -7.38
N TRP A 592 14.61 23.94 -6.16
CA TRP A 592 15.81 23.60 -5.39
C TRP A 592 16.63 22.50 -6.07
N VAL A 593 16.01 21.42 -6.53
CA VAL A 593 16.69 20.32 -7.25
C VAL A 593 17.40 20.84 -8.51
N GLU A 594 16.69 21.59 -9.36
CA GLU A 594 17.24 22.13 -10.61
C GLU A 594 18.38 23.11 -10.37
N ARG A 595 18.27 23.95 -9.36
CA ARG A 595 19.35 24.86 -8.97
C ARG A 595 20.59 24.11 -8.50
N ASN A 596 20.44 23.01 -7.78
CA ASN A 596 21.57 22.17 -7.37
C ASN A 596 22.21 21.51 -8.59
N ARG A 597 21.44 20.95 -9.49
CA ARG A 597 21.92 20.37 -10.76
C ARG A 597 22.73 21.40 -11.56
N GLN A 598 22.18 22.60 -11.77
CA GLN A 598 22.85 23.68 -12.48
C GLN A 598 24.14 24.14 -11.79
N LYS A 599 24.14 24.21 -10.45
CA LYS A 599 25.35 24.52 -9.67
C LYS A 599 26.44 23.48 -9.87
N VAL A 600 26.08 22.20 -9.81
CA VAL A 600 27.04 21.11 -10.03
C VAL A 600 27.62 21.21 -11.44
N GLU A 601 26.79 21.37 -12.44
CA GLU A 601 27.23 21.51 -13.82
C GLU A 601 28.17 22.71 -14.03
N ASN A 602 27.77 23.88 -13.53
CA ASN A 602 28.59 25.11 -13.68
C ASN A 602 29.90 25.05 -12.91
N LEU A 603 29.92 24.53 -11.68
CA LEU A 603 31.10 24.42 -10.86
C LEU A 603 32.06 23.32 -11.31
N SER A 604 31.63 22.41 -12.17
CA SER A 604 32.43 21.28 -12.67
C SER A 604 32.74 21.39 -14.18
N ASP A 605 32.47 22.53 -14.80
CA ASP A 605 32.63 22.72 -16.26
C ASP A 605 31.90 21.60 -17.05
N GLY A 606 30.74 21.20 -16.56
CA GLY A 606 29.88 20.18 -17.16
C GLY A 606 30.35 18.74 -16.96
N LYS A 607 31.40 18.46 -16.21
CA LYS A 607 31.96 17.10 -16.02
C LYS A 607 31.22 16.27 -15.00
N ILE A 608 30.60 16.90 -14.00
CA ILE A 608 29.88 16.21 -12.93
C ILE A 608 28.38 16.36 -13.15
N GLY A 609 27.68 15.25 -13.05
CA GLY A 609 26.23 15.17 -13.05
C GLY A 609 25.65 15.19 -11.63
N TYR A 610 24.32 15.36 -11.56
CA TYR A 610 23.57 15.41 -10.30
C TYR A 610 22.24 14.68 -10.46
N ILE A 611 21.97 13.74 -9.55
CA ILE A 611 20.74 12.98 -9.49
C ILE A 611 20.22 13.07 -8.06
N HIS A 612 18.98 13.55 -7.90
CA HIS A 612 18.34 13.64 -6.60
C HIS A 612 17.29 12.54 -6.43
N PHE A 613 17.29 11.93 -5.24
CA PHE A 613 16.36 10.90 -4.83
C PHE A 613 15.41 11.44 -3.75
N PRO A 614 14.19 11.89 -4.10
CA PRO A 614 13.22 12.42 -3.13
C PRO A 614 12.72 11.37 -2.14
N ASP A 615 12.64 10.16 -2.57
CA ASP A 615 12.23 8.96 -1.87
C ASP A 615 12.92 7.75 -2.51
N THR A 616 12.58 6.56 -2.11
CA THR A 616 12.98 5.32 -2.81
C THR A 616 11.76 4.65 -3.46
N TYR A 617 10.77 5.46 -3.88
CA TYR A 617 9.48 5.04 -4.40
C TYR A 617 9.09 5.83 -5.65
N MET A 618 7.83 6.26 -5.77
CA MET A 618 7.28 6.95 -6.95
C MET A 618 8.00 8.23 -7.34
N GLY A 619 8.45 9.01 -6.37
CA GLY A 619 9.23 10.21 -6.65
C GLY A 619 10.49 9.86 -7.42
N SER A 620 11.29 8.93 -6.91
CA SER A 620 12.51 8.49 -7.58
C SER A 620 12.23 7.74 -8.87
N ALA A 621 11.22 6.88 -8.95
CA ALA A 621 10.80 6.26 -10.21
C ALA A 621 10.48 7.29 -11.31
N THR A 622 9.99 8.47 -10.91
CA THR A 622 9.70 9.58 -11.82
C THR A 622 10.94 10.44 -12.13
N PHE A 623 11.77 10.73 -11.12
CA PHE A 623 12.92 11.64 -11.27
C PHE A 623 14.14 10.95 -11.87
N PHE A 624 14.43 9.73 -11.46
CA PHE A 624 15.64 9.02 -11.86
C PHE A 624 15.81 8.92 -13.39
N PRO A 625 14.85 8.44 -14.17
CA PRO A 625 15.04 8.34 -15.61
C PRO A 625 15.27 9.71 -16.28
N LYS A 626 14.67 10.79 -15.76
CA LYS A 626 14.82 12.14 -16.32
C LYS A 626 16.24 12.70 -16.14
N TYR A 627 16.90 12.35 -15.07
CA TYR A 627 18.26 12.82 -14.78
C TYR A 627 19.32 11.82 -15.16
N PHE A 628 19.04 10.52 -15.07
CA PHE A 628 20.04 9.47 -15.27
C PHE A 628 20.51 9.36 -16.72
N TYR A 629 19.60 9.14 -17.66
CA TYR A 629 19.96 8.83 -19.05
C TYR A 629 20.67 9.98 -19.77
N SER A 630 20.39 11.22 -19.42
CA SER A 630 21.07 12.39 -19.98
C SER A 630 22.49 12.61 -19.42
N GLN A 631 22.87 11.87 -18.39
CA GLN A 631 24.12 12.07 -17.66
C GLN A 631 25.07 10.86 -17.67
N LEU A 632 24.78 9.82 -18.49
CA LEU A 632 25.58 8.61 -18.60
C LEU A 632 27.05 8.83 -19.02
N ARG A 633 27.33 9.96 -19.67
CA ARG A 633 28.68 10.34 -20.13
C ARG A 633 29.42 11.29 -19.21
N LYS A 634 28.85 11.63 -18.05
CA LYS A 634 29.53 12.47 -17.06
C LYS A 634 30.69 11.69 -16.44
N GLU A 635 31.79 12.40 -16.14
CA GLU A 635 32.97 11.81 -15.50
C GLU A 635 32.77 11.62 -13.97
N GLY A 636 31.83 12.36 -13.38
CA GLY A 636 31.42 12.26 -11.99
C GLY A 636 29.91 12.34 -11.80
N LEU A 637 29.37 11.74 -10.74
CA LEU A 637 27.96 11.83 -10.37
C LEU A 637 27.80 12.11 -8.87
N ILE A 638 26.96 13.07 -8.55
CA ILE A 638 26.47 13.30 -7.19
C ILE A 638 25.10 12.68 -7.06
N ILE A 639 24.97 11.71 -6.17
CA ILE A 639 23.72 11.04 -5.80
C ILE A 639 23.21 11.73 -4.54
N ASP A 640 22.17 12.53 -4.67
CA ASP A 640 21.66 13.34 -3.56
C ASP A 640 20.44 12.69 -2.92
N GLY A 641 20.66 11.95 -1.82
CA GLY A 641 19.63 11.33 -0.99
C GLY A 641 19.18 12.20 0.18
N ARG A 642 19.55 13.47 0.23
CA ARG A 642 19.11 14.36 1.31
C ARG A 642 17.60 14.57 1.26
N PHE A 643 16.97 14.58 2.43
CA PHE A 643 15.52 14.70 2.58
C PHE A 643 14.74 13.56 1.94
N ASN A 644 15.38 12.43 1.70
CA ASN A 644 14.71 11.23 1.15
C ASN A 644 13.67 10.71 2.14
N GLY A 645 12.43 10.61 1.68
CA GLY A 645 11.28 10.20 2.50
C GLY A 645 11.11 8.69 2.68
N GLY A 646 12.06 7.89 2.18
CA GLY A 646 11.98 6.43 2.24
C GLY A 646 11.09 5.80 1.15
N GLY A 647 10.67 4.58 1.37
CA GLY A 647 9.86 3.80 0.44
C GLY A 647 10.35 2.36 0.30
N LEU A 648 10.61 1.91 -0.92
CA LEU A 648 11.11 0.57 -1.21
C LEU A 648 12.63 0.49 -1.11
N ASP A 649 13.15 -0.72 -1.29
CA ASP A 649 14.57 -0.99 -1.44
C ASP A 649 15.16 -0.17 -2.61
N PRO A 650 16.18 0.68 -2.36
CA PRO A 650 16.80 1.52 -3.39
C PRO A 650 17.64 0.75 -4.40
N TYR A 651 17.90 -0.53 -4.19
CA TYR A 651 18.73 -1.36 -5.05
C TYR A 651 18.27 -1.33 -6.51
N ILE A 652 16.97 -1.21 -6.76
CA ILE A 652 16.42 -1.09 -8.13
C ILE A 652 17.02 0.09 -8.93
N PHE A 653 17.44 1.15 -8.25
CA PHE A 653 18.11 2.31 -8.86
C PHE A 653 19.64 2.16 -8.82
N LEU A 654 20.16 1.67 -7.70
CA LEU A 654 21.60 1.56 -7.49
C LEU A 654 22.26 0.55 -8.42
N GLN A 655 21.59 -0.57 -8.74
CA GLN A 655 22.10 -1.53 -9.72
C GLN A 655 22.36 -0.88 -11.10
N ARG A 656 21.51 0.06 -11.52
CA ARG A 656 21.70 0.78 -12.78
C ARG A 656 22.86 1.74 -12.72
N LEU A 657 23.00 2.48 -11.62
CA LEU A 657 24.14 3.35 -11.37
C LEU A 657 25.45 2.56 -11.29
N ASN A 658 25.41 1.33 -10.80
CA ASN A 658 26.60 0.48 -10.65
C ASN A 658 26.94 -0.34 -11.89
N THR A 659 26.14 -0.28 -12.97
CA THR A 659 26.41 -0.99 -14.21
C THR A 659 27.62 -0.41 -14.95
N LYS A 660 28.71 -1.19 -15.08
CA LYS A 660 29.94 -0.77 -15.73
C LYS A 660 30.01 -1.21 -17.18
N PRO A 661 30.73 -0.47 -18.06
CA PRO A 661 31.00 -0.91 -19.42
C PRO A 661 31.81 -2.24 -19.44
N LEU A 662 31.35 -3.23 -20.18
CA LEU A 662 32.06 -4.48 -20.39
C LEU A 662 32.81 -4.51 -21.72
N ALA A 663 32.26 -3.86 -22.75
CA ALA A 663 32.82 -3.77 -24.09
C ALA A 663 32.20 -2.57 -24.82
N TYR A 664 32.59 -2.40 -26.11
CA TYR A 664 32.11 -1.30 -26.92
C TYR A 664 31.74 -1.78 -28.32
N TRP A 665 30.64 -1.21 -28.86
CA TRP A 665 30.31 -1.31 -30.27
C TRP A 665 30.88 -0.11 -31.00
N THR A 666 31.64 -0.38 -32.10
CA THR A 666 32.02 0.68 -33.02
C THR A 666 31.23 0.60 -34.32
N ARG A 667 30.89 1.72 -34.89
CA ARG A 667 30.18 1.87 -36.15
C ARG A 667 30.91 2.86 -37.06
N ARG A 668 30.78 2.66 -38.36
CA ARG A 668 31.50 3.43 -39.37
C ARG A 668 31.22 4.95 -39.29
N TYR A 669 30.01 5.37 -38.89
CA TYR A 669 29.57 6.74 -38.97
C TYR A 669 29.07 7.30 -37.64
N SER A 670 29.35 6.68 -36.53
CA SER A 670 28.92 7.15 -35.21
C SER A 670 30.01 6.93 -34.16
N HIS A 671 29.87 7.59 -33.02
CA HIS A 671 30.71 7.29 -31.87
C HIS A 671 30.44 5.89 -31.31
N ASP A 672 31.47 5.36 -30.66
CA ASP A 672 31.38 4.08 -29.98
C ASP A 672 30.28 4.06 -28.89
N GLN A 673 29.60 2.95 -28.78
CA GLN A 673 28.54 2.72 -27.79
C GLN A 673 28.98 1.65 -26.80
N THR A 674 28.61 1.81 -25.54
CA THR A 674 28.92 0.84 -24.47
C THR A 674 28.08 -0.43 -24.59
N ILE A 675 28.61 -1.51 -24.05
CA ILE A 675 27.91 -2.76 -23.82
C ILE A 675 27.98 -3.05 -22.30
N PRO A 676 26.86 -3.14 -21.59
CA PRO A 676 25.50 -2.76 -21.99
C PRO A 676 25.37 -1.30 -22.46
N SER A 677 24.28 -0.95 -23.13
CA SER A 677 24.06 0.41 -23.66
C SER A 677 23.92 1.46 -22.57
N THR A 678 23.35 1.06 -21.43
CA THR A 678 23.17 1.91 -20.25
C THR A 678 24.23 1.56 -19.21
N THR A 679 25.30 2.33 -19.14
CA THR A 679 26.40 2.12 -18.21
C THR A 679 26.90 3.44 -17.63
N VAL A 680 27.47 3.36 -16.43
CA VAL A 680 28.06 4.49 -15.74
C VAL A 680 29.56 4.24 -15.54
N ASN A 681 30.39 5.10 -16.14
CA ASN A 681 31.84 5.12 -15.94
C ASN A 681 32.21 6.47 -15.30
N ALA A 682 31.89 6.63 -14.04
CA ALA A 682 32.03 7.88 -13.31
C ALA A 682 32.48 7.65 -11.87
N HIS A 683 33.19 8.60 -11.29
CA HIS A 683 33.37 8.66 -9.84
C HIS A 683 32.10 9.19 -9.18
N MET A 684 31.67 8.56 -8.10
CA MET A 684 30.39 8.91 -7.45
C MET A 684 30.60 9.28 -5.98
N VAL A 685 29.70 10.14 -5.49
CA VAL A 685 29.52 10.41 -4.06
C VAL A 685 28.03 10.42 -3.74
N CYS A 686 27.66 9.96 -2.54
CA CYS A 686 26.29 10.06 -2.04
C CYS A 686 26.20 11.18 -1.00
N LEU A 687 25.21 12.06 -1.13
CA LEU A 687 24.88 13.06 -0.11
C LEU A 687 23.71 12.58 0.73
N THR A 688 23.83 12.73 2.05
CA THR A 688 22.76 12.38 2.98
C THR A 688 22.62 13.37 4.12
N ASN A 689 21.49 13.34 4.82
CA ASN A 689 21.27 14.16 6.01
C ASN A 689 20.30 13.50 7.00
N LYS A 690 20.14 14.10 8.18
CA LYS A 690 19.29 13.61 9.27
C LYS A 690 17.80 13.50 8.94
N TYR A 691 17.37 13.99 7.80
CA TYR A 691 15.98 13.91 7.32
C TYR A 691 15.78 12.79 6.27
N ALA A 692 16.85 12.10 5.90
CA ALA A 692 16.77 10.89 5.10
C ALA A 692 16.43 9.73 6.04
N GLY A 693 15.35 9.00 5.77
CA GLY A 693 14.86 7.94 6.64
C GLY A 693 14.26 6.77 5.89
N SER A 694 14.15 5.61 6.54
CA SER A 694 13.63 4.37 5.98
C SER A 694 14.44 3.94 4.74
N GLY A 695 13.83 3.81 3.55
CA GLY A 695 14.58 3.63 2.31
C GLY A 695 15.63 4.71 2.07
N GLY A 696 15.48 5.91 2.66
CA GLY A 696 16.48 6.97 2.68
C GLY A 696 17.67 6.71 3.60
N ASP A 697 17.53 5.84 4.62
CA ASP A 697 18.64 5.26 5.37
C ASP A 697 19.33 4.16 4.54
N MET A 698 18.55 3.32 3.84
CA MET A 698 19.08 2.24 3.00
C MET A 698 19.93 2.77 1.83
N LEU A 699 19.53 3.85 1.19
CA LEU A 699 20.22 4.39 0.03
C LEU A 699 21.74 4.64 0.28
N PRO A 700 22.17 5.39 1.29
CA PRO A 700 23.59 5.55 1.58
C PRO A 700 24.26 4.28 2.11
N PHE A 701 23.52 3.41 2.80
CA PHE A 701 24.03 2.12 3.25
C PHE A 701 24.42 1.24 2.07
N GLU A 702 23.48 0.95 1.16
CA GLU A 702 23.74 0.12 -0.01
C GLU A 702 24.75 0.75 -0.97
N PHE A 703 24.69 2.06 -1.16
CA PHE A 703 25.66 2.78 -1.98
C PHE A 703 27.09 2.52 -1.54
N ARG A 704 27.32 2.49 -0.23
CA ARG A 704 28.61 2.17 0.37
C ARG A 704 28.97 0.70 0.26
N GLU A 705 28.03 -0.21 0.59
CA GLU A 705 28.25 -1.65 0.50
C GLU A 705 28.56 -2.12 -0.94
N LEU A 706 27.96 -1.47 -1.93
CA LEU A 706 28.26 -1.68 -3.34
C LEU A 706 29.60 -1.06 -3.79
N GLY A 707 30.33 -0.39 -2.90
CA GLY A 707 31.61 0.24 -3.22
C GLY A 707 31.53 1.38 -4.25
N MET A 708 30.37 2.03 -4.37
CA MET A 708 30.13 3.04 -5.40
C MET A 708 30.87 4.34 -5.12
N GLY A 709 31.12 4.68 -3.86
CA GLY A 709 31.84 5.88 -3.44
C GLY A 709 31.58 6.27 -1.99
N PRO A 710 32.15 7.39 -1.52
CA PRO A 710 31.94 7.86 -0.17
C PRO A 710 30.58 8.53 0.03
N VAL A 711 30.08 8.43 1.27
CA VAL A 711 28.89 9.11 1.75
C VAL A 711 29.29 10.40 2.48
N ILE A 712 28.68 11.50 2.13
CA ILE A 712 28.97 12.85 2.66
C ILE A 712 27.71 13.43 3.29
N GLY A 713 27.84 14.06 4.45
CA GLY A 713 26.72 14.76 5.06
C GLY A 713 26.62 14.61 6.57
N THR A 714 25.44 14.37 7.07
CA THR A 714 25.18 14.05 8.46
C THR A 714 24.53 12.68 8.57
N ARG A 715 24.62 12.05 9.74
CA ARG A 715 23.95 10.79 10.04
C ARG A 715 22.48 10.85 9.61
N THR A 716 22.00 9.81 8.99
CA THR A 716 20.60 9.67 8.60
C THR A 716 19.67 9.54 9.80
N TRP A 717 18.38 9.45 9.57
CA TRP A 717 17.38 9.36 10.64
C TRP A 717 17.60 8.16 11.56
N GLY A 718 17.77 6.99 10.99
CA GLY A 718 17.94 5.74 11.74
C GLY A 718 16.61 5.07 12.06
N GLY A 719 15.67 5.13 11.16
CA GLY A 719 14.41 4.44 11.27
C GLY A 719 14.22 3.46 10.12
N LEU A 720 14.55 2.20 10.34
CA LEU A 720 14.51 1.16 9.31
C LEU A 720 14.07 -0.20 9.86
N VAL A 721 12.92 -0.23 10.47
CA VAL A 721 12.11 -1.43 10.64
C VAL A 721 11.00 -1.39 9.59
N GLY A 722 10.49 -2.54 9.19
CA GLY A 722 9.45 -2.60 8.19
C GLY A 722 8.08 -2.84 8.80
N VAL A 723 7.05 -2.43 8.06
CA VAL A 723 5.65 -2.63 8.42
C VAL A 723 4.94 -3.28 7.24
N SER A 724 4.51 -4.52 7.40
CA SER A 724 3.66 -5.22 6.44
C SER A 724 2.19 -5.27 6.88
N GLN A 725 1.89 -4.95 8.15
CA GLN A 725 0.55 -5.01 8.71
C GLN A 725 -0.02 -3.61 9.00
N TYR A 726 -1.16 -3.33 8.38
CA TYR A 726 -1.95 -2.12 8.60
C TYR A 726 -3.36 -2.55 9.04
N ILE A 727 -3.55 -2.78 10.34
CA ILE A 727 -4.82 -3.24 10.86
C ILE A 727 -5.66 -2.01 11.21
N PRO A 728 -6.83 -1.84 10.61
CA PRO A 728 -7.70 -0.72 10.95
C PRO A 728 -8.30 -0.89 12.35
N LEU A 729 -8.32 0.20 13.10
CA LEU A 729 -9.09 0.30 14.33
C LEU A 729 -10.58 0.43 14.01
N VAL A 730 -11.43 0.11 14.96
CA VAL A 730 -12.89 0.06 14.78
C VAL A 730 -13.49 1.35 14.21
N ASP A 731 -12.91 2.51 14.48
CA ASP A 731 -13.34 3.82 14.00
C ASP A 731 -12.68 4.26 12.68
N GLY A 732 -12.02 3.35 11.98
CA GLY A 732 -11.25 3.65 10.77
C GLY A 732 -9.91 4.35 11.04
N GLY A 733 -9.49 4.44 12.30
CA GLY A 733 -8.11 4.77 12.65
C GLY A 733 -7.17 3.65 12.24
N MET A 734 -5.88 3.95 12.18
CA MET A 734 -4.86 2.97 11.83
C MET A 734 -3.72 3.01 12.82
N LEU A 735 -3.20 1.84 13.13
CA LEU A 735 -1.96 1.64 13.85
C LEU A 735 -1.00 0.86 12.94
N THR A 736 0.28 1.13 13.07
CA THR A 736 1.33 0.34 12.43
C THR A 736 2.15 -0.36 13.50
N ALA A 737 2.26 -1.67 13.41
CA ALA A 737 3.16 -2.48 14.22
C ALA A 737 4.33 -2.94 13.33
N PRO A 738 5.56 -2.52 13.59
CA PRO A 738 6.72 -3.02 12.86
C PRO A 738 6.87 -4.52 13.05
N ASP A 739 6.89 -5.28 11.96
CA ASP A 739 6.86 -6.74 11.98
C ASP A 739 8.11 -7.40 11.38
N TYR A 740 9.06 -6.60 10.86
CA TYR A 740 10.36 -7.10 10.44
C TYR A 740 11.48 -6.08 10.65
N ARG A 741 12.70 -6.59 10.83
CA ARG A 741 13.93 -5.82 11.06
C ARG A 741 15.06 -6.37 10.21
N ILE A 742 16.04 -5.54 9.90
CA ILE A 742 17.16 -5.91 9.05
C ILE A 742 18.44 -6.16 9.87
N TYR A 743 19.26 -7.10 9.41
CA TYR A 743 20.61 -7.37 9.90
C TYR A 743 21.58 -7.57 8.74
N ASP A 744 22.85 -7.35 8.99
CA ASP A 744 23.93 -7.51 8.01
C ASP A 744 24.31 -8.97 7.75
N GLN A 745 25.24 -9.19 6.83
CA GLN A 745 25.74 -10.53 6.50
C GLN A 745 26.49 -11.23 7.65
N GLN A 746 26.83 -10.50 8.70
CA GLN A 746 27.48 -10.99 9.91
C GLN A 746 26.49 -11.29 11.04
N GLY A 747 25.19 -10.99 10.82
CA GLY A 747 24.11 -11.19 11.79
C GLY A 747 23.95 -10.04 12.79
N ASN A 748 24.57 -8.88 12.55
CA ASN A 748 24.39 -7.71 13.41
C ASN A 748 23.17 -6.92 12.97
N TRP A 749 22.34 -6.53 13.94
CA TRP A 749 21.26 -5.58 13.69
C TRP A 749 21.81 -4.24 13.25
N ILE A 750 21.25 -3.65 12.22
CA ILE A 750 21.78 -2.41 11.62
C ILE A 750 20.69 -1.35 11.46
N ILE A 751 21.13 -0.10 11.43
CA ILE A 751 20.39 1.13 11.06
C ILE A 751 19.37 1.58 12.10
N GLU A 752 18.45 0.70 12.55
CA GLU A 752 17.40 1.12 13.49
C GLU A 752 18.00 1.76 14.75
N ASN A 753 17.56 2.99 15.07
CA ASN A 753 18.06 3.87 16.14
C ASN A 753 19.53 4.36 15.96
N GLU A 754 20.28 3.83 15.01
CA GLU A 754 21.67 4.20 14.76
C GLU A 754 21.84 5.11 13.53
N GLY A 755 21.09 4.84 12.47
CA GLY A 755 21.23 5.48 11.17
C GLY A 755 22.55 5.15 10.48
N VAL A 756 22.73 5.73 9.31
CA VAL A 756 23.96 5.61 8.53
C VAL A 756 24.84 6.82 8.77
N THR A 757 25.96 6.60 9.43
CA THR A 757 27.00 7.63 9.63
C THR A 757 27.73 7.87 8.31
N PRO A 758 27.85 9.12 7.83
CA PRO A 758 28.60 9.42 6.63
C PRO A 758 30.12 9.23 6.82
N ASP A 759 30.82 8.89 5.73
CA ASP A 759 32.28 8.79 5.74
C ASP A 759 32.91 10.15 5.95
N ILE A 760 32.24 11.21 5.48
CA ILE A 760 32.67 12.59 5.61
C ILE A 760 31.54 13.43 6.19
N ARG A 761 31.72 13.80 7.45
CA ARG A 761 30.73 14.64 8.13
C ARG A 761 30.83 16.10 7.68
N VAL A 762 29.71 16.59 7.15
CA VAL A 762 29.56 18.01 6.77
C VAL A 762 28.17 18.48 7.23
N GLU A 763 28.17 19.43 8.15
CA GLU A 763 26.92 20.03 8.64
C GLU A 763 26.36 21.04 7.65
N LEU A 764 25.03 21.16 7.64
CA LEU A 764 24.29 22.19 6.89
C LEU A 764 23.95 23.34 7.84
N ASN A 765 24.37 24.52 7.50
CA ASN A 765 23.94 25.74 8.17
C ASN A 765 22.72 26.32 7.43
N SER A 766 21.60 26.48 8.13
CA SER A 766 20.35 26.96 7.54
C SER A 766 20.46 28.37 6.96
N LEU A 767 21.21 29.25 7.62
CA LEU A 767 21.44 30.61 7.13
C LEU A 767 22.34 30.63 5.87
N GLU A 768 23.35 29.76 5.82
CA GLU A 768 24.18 29.63 4.62
C GLU A 768 23.37 29.04 3.45
N MET A 769 22.56 28.04 3.74
CA MET A 769 21.67 27.45 2.72
C MET A 769 20.68 28.47 2.16
N SER A 770 20.06 29.29 2.99
CA SER A 770 19.15 30.37 2.53
C SER A 770 19.88 31.37 1.64
N ASN A 771 21.18 31.63 1.90
CA ASN A 771 22.06 32.45 1.08
C ASN A 771 22.66 31.68 -0.12
N GLY A 772 22.17 30.50 -0.42
CA GLY A 772 22.57 29.68 -1.55
C GLY A 772 23.89 28.95 -1.41
N LYS A 773 24.46 28.89 -0.19
CA LYS A 773 25.71 28.16 0.12
C LYS A 773 25.38 26.77 0.65
N ASP A 774 25.70 25.75 -0.10
CA ASP A 774 25.49 24.34 0.24
C ASP A 774 26.87 23.69 0.45
N ALA A 775 27.24 23.51 1.70
CA ALA A 775 28.56 22.97 2.07
C ALA A 775 28.70 21.49 1.67
N GLN A 776 27.62 20.68 1.80
CA GLN A 776 27.64 19.27 1.43
C GLN A 776 27.79 19.08 -0.08
N LEU A 777 27.00 19.81 -0.87
CA LEU A 777 27.09 19.78 -2.33
C LEU A 777 28.47 20.22 -2.82
N ARG A 778 29.02 21.28 -2.22
CA ARG A 778 30.38 21.78 -2.55
C ARG A 778 31.43 20.73 -2.25
N LYS A 779 31.32 20.06 -1.08
CA LYS A 779 32.28 19.01 -0.70
C LYS A 779 32.22 17.83 -1.67
N GLY A 780 31.03 17.42 -2.11
CA GLY A 780 30.87 16.39 -3.13
C GLY A 780 31.56 16.75 -4.45
N ILE A 781 31.35 17.98 -4.93
CA ILE A 781 32.01 18.47 -6.15
C ILE A 781 33.54 18.47 -5.98
N GLU A 782 34.03 18.98 -4.87
CA GLU A 782 35.47 19.03 -4.55
C GLU A 782 36.09 17.62 -4.62
N MET A 783 35.50 16.67 -3.95
CA MET A 783 36.04 15.31 -3.87
C MET A 783 36.04 14.60 -5.25
N ILE A 784 34.98 14.74 -6.02
CA ILE A 784 34.98 14.19 -7.38
C ILE A 784 36.01 14.86 -8.26
N ARG A 785 36.17 16.17 -8.16
CA ARG A 785 37.22 16.92 -8.93
C ARG A 785 38.63 16.46 -8.56
N GLU A 786 38.92 16.31 -7.26
CA GLU A 786 40.18 15.77 -6.79
C GLU A 786 40.45 14.36 -7.30
N LYS A 787 39.40 13.51 -7.24
CA LYS A 787 39.53 12.16 -7.73
C LYS A 787 39.72 12.08 -9.24
N LEU A 788 39.05 12.93 -10.02
CA LEU A 788 39.27 13.06 -11.47
C LEU A 788 40.68 13.55 -11.86
N GLN A 789 41.33 14.37 -11.01
CA GLN A 789 42.71 14.77 -11.24
C GLN A 789 43.69 13.63 -11.04
N ASN A 790 43.43 12.76 -10.06
CA ASN A 790 44.31 11.62 -9.73
C ASN A 790 43.97 10.38 -10.58
N GLU A 791 42.73 10.16 -10.87
CA GLU A 791 42.20 9.01 -11.59
C GLU A 791 41.22 9.49 -12.71
N PRO A 792 41.74 10.03 -13.81
CA PRO A 792 40.87 10.54 -14.88
C PRO A 792 40.03 9.41 -15.51
N ILE A 793 38.75 9.69 -15.79
CA ILE A 793 37.88 8.76 -16.52
C ILE A 793 38.32 8.74 -17.99
N THR A 794 38.64 7.57 -18.46
CA THR A 794 39.05 7.36 -19.85
C THR A 794 38.05 6.47 -20.57
N TRP A 795 37.80 6.81 -21.83
CA TRP A 795 37.02 5.99 -22.74
C TRP A 795 38.00 5.36 -23.74
N PRO A 796 38.08 4.04 -23.83
CA PRO A 796 39.01 3.40 -24.75
C PRO A 796 38.59 3.69 -26.18
N GLY A 797 39.57 3.94 -27.03
CA GLY A 797 39.40 3.90 -28.48
C GLY A 797 39.65 2.48 -29.01
N HIS A 798 39.04 2.14 -30.12
CA HIS A 798 39.32 0.87 -30.80
C HIS A 798 40.69 0.93 -31.47
N LYS A 799 41.35 -0.24 -31.56
CA LYS A 799 42.53 -0.40 -32.39
C LYS A 799 42.16 -0.21 -33.87
N PRO A 800 43.12 0.22 -34.73
CA PRO A 800 42.87 0.22 -36.17
C PRO A 800 42.36 -1.13 -36.64
N PHE A 801 41.48 -1.12 -37.62
CA PHE A 801 41.08 -2.38 -38.28
C PHE A 801 42.34 -3.01 -38.89
N LEU A 802 42.47 -4.30 -38.78
CA LEU A 802 43.62 -5.02 -39.38
C LEU A 802 43.63 -4.76 -40.86
N GLU A 803 44.77 -4.22 -41.36
CA GLU A 803 44.94 -3.97 -42.76
C GLU A 803 45.07 -5.27 -43.60
N ASP A 804 45.52 -6.36 -42.99
CA ASP A 804 45.63 -7.67 -43.65
C ASP A 804 45.46 -8.82 -42.63
N PRO A 805 44.41 -9.67 -42.76
CA PRO A 805 44.27 -10.87 -41.94
C PRO A 805 45.35 -11.93 -42.16
N GLN A 806 46.17 -11.79 -43.23
CA GLN A 806 47.23 -12.71 -43.58
C GLN A 806 48.65 -12.26 -43.22
N ALA A 807 48.78 -11.08 -42.56
CA ALA A 807 50.06 -10.50 -42.15
C ALA A 807 50.57 -11.00 -40.78
N ASN A 808 50.07 -12.11 -40.25
CA ASN A 808 50.61 -12.81 -39.09
C ASN A 808 50.95 -14.26 -39.42
#